data_fc22708cc6561797a56f45c0a0f592f0
#
_entry.id   fc22708cc6561797a56f45c0a0f592f0
#
_cell.length_a   1.000
_cell.length_b   1.000
_cell.length_c   1.000
_cell.angle_alpha   90.00
_cell.angle_beta   90.00
_cell.angle_gamma   90.00
#
_symmetry.space_group_name_H-M   'P 1'
#
loop_
_entity.id
_entity.type
_entity.pdbx_description
1 polymer ?
#
loop_
_entity_poly.entity_id
_entity_poly.type
_entity_poly.pdbx_seq_one_letter_code
_entity_poly.pdbx_strand_id
1 'polypeptide(L)'
;MHCDYTACGDQPKAIDRLVEGLQQGQRAQTLLGITGSGKTFTIASVIERVQRPTLIIAPNKTLAGQLFTEFKALFPENAVEYFVSYYDYYQPEAFIPASGLYIEKDARINDDIDRMRLAATHSLMTRNDCIIVASVSCIYGIGTAEAYLQMRASLSVGEEIERDAFLKKLTRIQYERCQFDLERATFRVRGDVVEVFPAYESERAFRISFFGDEVESIQEIDPVRGCVYADVDKLSIFPASHYVVSEEMKQKALMSIKAELCEVVARFRAEGKLVEAQRIEERTDEDIANIAAMGYCSGIENYSRHLTGRAPGEPPPCLINYFPDDFLLVIDESHVSVPQIGGMYRGDRARKQSLVEYGFRLPSALDNRPLNFEEFQALVRQVIYVSATPGDFEIEQSEGEIIEQLIRPTGLLDPLLDLRPAVGQVDDAVSEIRPVVERGARVLVTTLTKRMAEDLTEYLNETGVHARYLHSDVDTLERAALLRDLRLGQFDVLVGINLLREGLDLPEVQLVCILDADKEGFLRSRRSLIQTIGRASRNAQGRVILYADKMTDSLREAIDETRRRRSVQEAYNAQHHITPKTIVKNIQNLEEHIPNRQPDEEQLADTQISHNDIPARIEELTREMKDAAKRLDFENAAQLRDRIATLRRKLATDLTPVPSPMGRGEHAS
;
A
#
# COMPACT_ATOMS: atom_id res chain seq x y z
N MET A 1 13.60 -11.97 18.94
CA MET A 1 13.22 -10.54 18.82
C MET A 1 14.32 -9.67 19.43
N HIS A 2 14.72 -8.57 18.75
CA HIS A 2 15.70 -7.62 19.22
C HIS A 2 15.00 -6.32 19.64
N CYS A 3 14.91 -6.03 20.94
CA CYS A 3 14.40 -4.75 21.42
C CYS A 3 14.86 -4.47 22.86
N ASP A 4 15.00 -3.18 23.18
CA ASP A 4 15.36 -2.70 24.52
C ASP A 4 14.10 -2.49 25.40
N TYR A 5 12.91 -2.79 24.87
CA TYR A 5 11.66 -2.59 25.59
C TYR A 5 11.25 -3.84 26.35
N THR A 6 10.66 -3.64 27.51
CA THR A 6 10.01 -4.68 28.30
C THR A 6 8.51 -4.47 28.29
N ALA A 7 7.73 -5.56 28.23
CA ALA A 7 6.28 -5.48 28.26
C ALA A 7 5.81 -4.83 29.58
N CYS A 8 4.90 -3.86 29.47
CA CYS A 8 4.36 -3.13 30.62
C CYS A 8 2.87 -2.82 30.45
N GLY A 9 2.24 -2.34 31.52
CA GLY A 9 0.81 -2.08 31.53
C GLY A 9 -0.01 -3.36 31.28
N ASP A 10 -0.89 -3.31 30.29
CA ASP A 10 -1.75 -4.44 29.90
C ASP A 10 -1.03 -5.44 28.97
N GLN A 11 0.13 -5.08 28.40
CA GLN A 11 0.83 -5.88 27.40
C GLN A 11 1.13 -7.31 27.86
N PRO A 12 1.72 -7.56 29.07
CA PRO A 12 2.03 -8.93 29.51
C PRO A 12 0.79 -9.82 29.51
N LYS A 13 -0.31 -9.32 30.08
CA LYS A 13 -1.58 -10.05 30.16
C LYS A 13 -2.19 -10.28 28.78
N ALA A 14 -2.10 -9.29 27.88
CA ALA A 14 -2.61 -9.42 26.51
C ALA A 14 -1.81 -10.46 25.73
N ILE A 15 -0.46 -10.45 25.83
CA ILE A 15 0.42 -11.42 25.20
C ILE A 15 0.10 -12.83 25.68
N ASP A 16 0.01 -13.03 27.01
CA ASP A 16 -0.27 -14.35 27.60
C ASP A 16 -1.62 -14.89 27.09
N ARG A 17 -2.69 -14.09 27.14
CA ARG A 17 -4.01 -14.50 26.66
C ARG A 17 -4.04 -14.83 25.17
N LEU A 18 -3.38 -14.02 24.33
CA LEU A 18 -3.30 -14.28 22.88
C LEU A 18 -2.56 -15.59 22.59
N VAL A 19 -1.44 -15.83 23.27
CA VAL A 19 -0.65 -17.07 23.11
C VAL A 19 -1.43 -18.29 23.60
N GLU A 20 -2.07 -18.21 24.76
CA GLU A 20 -2.92 -19.28 25.28
C GLU A 20 -4.07 -19.62 24.32
N GLY A 21 -4.78 -18.60 23.81
CA GLY A 21 -5.85 -18.81 22.85
C GLY A 21 -5.38 -19.49 21.56
N LEU A 22 -4.20 -19.10 21.03
CA LEU A 22 -3.60 -19.76 19.87
C LEU A 22 -3.24 -21.22 20.16
N GLN A 23 -2.68 -21.51 21.34
CA GLN A 23 -2.32 -22.88 21.76
C GLN A 23 -3.56 -23.76 22.00
N GLN A 24 -4.66 -23.16 22.47
CA GLN A 24 -5.95 -23.85 22.64
C GLN A 24 -6.72 -24.04 21.32
N GLY A 25 -6.18 -23.51 20.20
CA GLY A 25 -6.81 -23.66 18.89
C GLY A 25 -7.98 -22.69 18.64
N GLN A 26 -8.12 -21.60 19.41
CA GLN A 26 -9.12 -20.57 19.14
C GLN A 26 -8.96 -20.04 17.72
N ARG A 27 -10.05 -20.01 16.97
CA ARG A 27 -10.04 -19.59 15.56
C ARG A 27 -9.82 -18.08 15.39
N ALA A 28 -10.41 -17.28 16.28
CA ALA A 28 -10.35 -15.83 16.21
C ALA A 28 -10.18 -15.24 17.60
N GLN A 29 -9.36 -14.20 17.70
CA GLN A 29 -9.17 -13.42 18.90
C GLN A 29 -9.16 -11.92 18.55
N THR A 30 -9.69 -11.07 19.42
CA THR A 30 -9.74 -9.62 19.19
C THR A 30 -8.93 -8.90 20.25
N LEU A 31 -7.87 -8.17 19.78
CA LEU A 31 -7.09 -7.25 20.59
C LEU A 31 -7.64 -5.83 20.41
N LEU A 32 -8.31 -5.31 21.43
CA LEU A 32 -8.67 -3.90 21.51
C LEU A 32 -7.48 -3.13 22.06
N GLY A 33 -6.64 -2.59 21.17
CA GLY A 33 -5.47 -1.81 21.56
C GLY A 33 -5.61 -0.35 21.14
N ILE A 34 -5.64 0.56 22.13
CA ILE A 34 -5.73 1.99 21.82
C ILE A 34 -4.47 2.51 21.12
N THR A 35 -4.58 3.66 20.48
CA THR A 35 -3.43 4.32 19.84
C THR A 35 -2.36 4.63 20.87
N GLY A 36 -1.11 4.20 20.60
CA GLY A 36 0.04 4.41 21.51
C GLY A 36 0.16 3.40 22.64
N SER A 37 -0.67 2.35 22.71
CA SER A 37 -0.53 1.27 23.70
C SER A 37 0.57 0.24 23.37
N GLY A 38 1.20 0.32 22.18
CA GLY A 38 2.26 -0.60 21.75
C GLY A 38 1.71 -1.91 21.15
N LYS A 39 0.62 -1.85 20.36
CA LYS A 39 0.04 -3.02 19.67
C LYS A 39 1.06 -3.81 18.86
N THR A 40 1.93 -3.12 18.10
CA THR A 40 2.98 -3.75 17.28
C THR A 40 3.91 -4.60 18.13
N PHE A 41 4.37 -4.07 19.28
CA PHE A 41 5.21 -4.78 20.22
C PHE A 41 4.50 -6.01 20.81
N THR A 42 3.22 -5.90 21.16
CA THR A 42 2.42 -7.01 21.67
C THR A 42 2.32 -8.13 20.63
N ILE A 43 2.01 -7.80 19.37
CA ILE A 43 1.94 -8.79 18.28
C ILE A 43 3.34 -9.38 17.99
N ALA A 44 4.40 -8.58 17.99
CA ALA A 44 5.76 -9.07 17.85
C ALA A 44 6.12 -10.08 18.95
N SER A 45 5.76 -9.80 20.20
CA SER A 45 5.97 -10.71 21.33
C SER A 45 5.17 -12.01 21.20
N VAL A 46 3.95 -11.95 20.63
CA VAL A 46 3.16 -13.15 20.32
C VAL A 46 3.86 -13.97 19.23
N ILE A 47 4.30 -13.35 18.14
CA ILE A 47 5.02 -14.01 17.03
C ILE A 47 6.29 -14.70 17.56
N GLU A 48 7.06 -14.01 18.40
CA GLU A 48 8.26 -14.57 19.03
C GLU A 48 7.96 -15.84 19.84
N ARG A 49 6.83 -15.86 20.56
CA ARG A 49 6.47 -17.00 21.40
C ARG A 49 5.89 -18.19 20.63
N VAL A 50 5.11 -17.91 19.56
CA VAL A 50 4.45 -18.98 18.78
C VAL A 50 5.31 -19.56 17.68
N GLN A 51 6.33 -18.84 17.20
CA GLN A 51 7.32 -19.29 16.20
C GLN A 51 6.67 -19.82 14.91
N ARG A 52 5.67 -19.11 14.37
CA ARG A 52 4.93 -19.52 13.17
C ARG A 52 5.10 -18.48 12.06
N PRO A 53 5.16 -18.88 10.79
CA PRO A 53 5.05 -17.94 9.68
C PRO A 53 3.80 -17.05 9.85
N THR A 54 3.96 -15.74 9.69
CA THR A 54 2.89 -14.79 10.02
C THR A 54 2.61 -13.87 8.84
N LEU A 55 1.32 -13.72 8.50
CA LEU A 55 0.82 -12.71 7.58
C LEU A 55 0.15 -11.58 8.37
N ILE A 56 0.60 -10.36 8.15
CA ILE A 56 0.02 -9.15 8.75
C ILE A 56 -0.64 -8.33 7.63
N ILE A 57 -1.96 -8.15 7.70
CA ILE A 57 -2.70 -7.34 6.72
C ILE A 57 -2.99 -5.97 7.29
N ALA A 58 -2.57 -4.92 6.57
CA ALA A 58 -2.84 -3.53 6.89
C ALA A 58 -3.78 -2.89 5.84
N PRO A 59 -4.58 -1.87 6.20
CA PRO A 59 -5.60 -1.30 5.33
C PRO A 59 -5.06 -0.49 4.15
N ASN A 60 -3.81 -0.02 4.20
CA ASN A 60 -3.19 0.76 3.13
C ASN A 60 -1.67 0.60 3.09
N LYS A 61 -1.04 1.06 1.98
CA LYS A 61 0.41 0.95 1.75
C LYS A 61 1.24 1.67 2.83
N THR A 62 0.80 2.84 3.27
CA THR A 62 1.54 3.67 4.25
C THR A 62 1.64 2.97 5.60
N LEU A 63 0.52 2.44 6.10
CA LEU A 63 0.52 1.71 7.38
C LEU A 63 1.27 0.38 7.25
N ALA A 64 1.11 -0.33 6.12
CA ALA A 64 1.89 -1.53 5.85
C ALA A 64 3.40 -1.24 5.83
N GLY A 65 3.84 -0.14 5.21
CA GLY A 65 5.25 0.29 5.21
C GLY A 65 5.78 0.61 6.61
N GLN A 66 4.98 1.30 7.42
CA GLN A 66 5.32 1.57 8.82
C GLN A 66 5.49 0.27 9.61
N LEU A 67 4.53 -0.65 9.52
CA LEU A 67 4.59 -1.94 10.20
C LEU A 67 5.77 -2.78 9.71
N PHE A 68 6.03 -2.81 8.40
CA PHE A 68 7.20 -3.48 7.84
C PHE A 68 8.49 -3.00 8.47
N THR A 69 8.68 -1.67 8.57
CA THR A 69 9.88 -1.08 9.19
C THR A 69 9.98 -1.42 10.68
N GLU A 70 8.87 -1.35 11.42
CA GLU A 70 8.83 -1.70 12.83
C GLU A 70 9.15 -3.19 13.05
N PHE A 71 8.56 -4.11 12.28
CA PHE A 71 8.84 -5.54 12.38
C PHE A 71 10.26 -5.89 11.92
N LYS A 72 10.79 -5.23 10.88
CA LYS A 72 12.17 -5.42 10.43
C LYS A 72 13.18 -5.04 11.49
N ALA A 73 12.90 -3.95 12.23
CA ALA A 73 13.75 -3.53 13.37
C ALA A 73 13.66 -4.52 14.54
N LEU A 74 12.47 -5.08 14.81
CA LEU A 74 12.26 -6.05 15.90
C LEU A 74 12.82 -7.45 15.58
N PHE A 75 12.84 -7.83 14.29
CA PHE A 75 13.26 -9.14 13.81
C PHE A 75 14.29 -9.02 12.67
N PRO A 76 15.50 -8.51 12.96
CA PRO A 76 16.51 -8.23 11.92
C PRO A 76 17.04 -9.48 11.21
N GLU A 77 16.98 -10.66 11.84
CA GLU A 77 17.47 -11.93 11.29
C GLU A 77 16.40 -12.75 10.56
N ASN A 78 15.12 -12.43 10.81
CA ASN A 78 13.99 -13.10 10.16
C ASN A 78 13.75 -12.57 8.73
N ALA A 79 13.05 -13.36 7.92
CA ALA A 79 12.53 -12.90 6.64
C ALA A 79 11.30 -12.01 6.88
N VAL A 80 11.53 -10.74 7.15
CA VAL A 80 10.46 -9.72 7.21
C VAL A 80 10.34 -9.10 5.84
N GLU A 81 9.19 -9.31 5.17
CA GLU A 81 8.99 -8.94 3.78
C GLU A 81 7.73 -8.07 3.59
N TYR A 82 7.69 -7.34 2.47
CA TYR A 82 6.65 -6.38 2.14
C TYR A 82 5.87 -6.78 0.89
N PHE A 83 4.55 -6.91 1.00
CA PHE A 83 3.70 -7.35 -0.10
C PHE A 83 2.48 -6.44 -0.28
N VAL A 84 2.62 -5.39 -1.09
CA VAL A 84 1.53 -4.45 -1.40
C VAL A 84 1.32 -4.35 -2.91
N SER A 85 0.35 -3.56 -3.35
CA SER A 85 0.18 -3.29 -4.79
C SER A 85 1.44 -2.60 -5.36
N TYR A 86 1.99 -3.15 -6.44
CA TYR A 86 3.21 -2.64 -7.08
C TYR A 86 2.97 -1.49 -8.07
N TYR A 87 1.73 -0.99 -8.15
CA TYR A 87 1.42 0.15 -9.00
C TYR A 87 1.61 1.47 -8.24
N ASP A 88 2.42 2.40 -8.80
CA ASP A 88 2.46 3.79 -8.36
C ASP A 88 1.22 4.54 -8.84
N TYR A 89 0.81 4.25 -10.08
CA TYR A 89 -0.44 4.70 -10.67
C TYR A 89 -1.19 3.51 -11.27
N TYR A 90 -2.50 3.46 -11.08
CA TYR A 90 -3.34 2.40 -11.61
C TYR A 90 -4.71 2.92 -12.03
N GLN A 91 -4.95 2.95 -13.33
CA GLN A 91 -6.27 3.13 -13.93
C GLN A 91 -6.75 1.78 -14.46
N PRO A 92 -7.74 1.16 -13.82
CA PRO A 92 -8.26 -0.11 -14.30
C PRO A 92 -8.98 0.03 -15.63
N GLU A 93 -8.85 -0.97 -16.50
CA GLU A 93 -9.67 -1.08 -17.70
C GLU A 93 -11.15 -1.11 -17.33
N ALA A 94 -11.96 -0.26 -17.98
CA ALA A 94 -13.39 -0.18 -17.71
C ALA A 94 -14.17 0.22 -18.97
N PHE A 95 -15.44 -0.18 -19.01
CA PHE A 95 -16.37 0.31 -20.01
C PHE A 95 -17.63 0.86 -19.33
N ILE A 96 -18.03 2.07 -19.72
CA ILE A 96 -19.21 2.77 -19.18
C ILE A 96 -20.30 2.73 -20.26
N PRO A 97 -21.28 1.80 -20.19
CA PRO A 97 -22.28 1.63 -21.23
C PRO A 97 -23.13 2.88 -21.51
N ALA A 98 -23.43 3.67 -20.45
CA ALA A 98 -24.28 4.86 -20.58
C ALA A 98 -23.67 5.95 -21.48
N SER A 99 -22.35 6.07 -21.55
CA SER A 99 -21.64 7.04 -22.38
C SER A 99 -20.93 6.40 -23.58
N GLY A 100 -20.88 5.07 -23.66
CA GLY A 100 -20.09 4.35 -24.66
C GLY A 100 -18.57 4.52 -24.48
N LEU A 101 -18.13 5.00 -23.31
CA LEU A 101 -16.73 5.31 -23.04
C LEU A 101 -15.95 4.05 -22.62
N TYR A 102 -14.94 3.71 -23.40
CA TYR A 102 -13.94 2.72 -23.02
C TYR A 102 -12.73 3.42 -22.40
N ILE A 103 -12.33 2.95 -21.24
CA ILE A 103 -11.15 3.41 -20.49
C ILE A 103 -10.12 2.29 -20.59
N GLU A 104 -9.02 2.58 -21.24
CA GLU A 104 -7.89 1.65 -21.33
C GLU A 104 -7.18 1.51 -19.98
N LYS A 105 -6.63 0.31 -19.72
CA LYS A 105 -5.76 0.11 -18.55
C LYS A 105 -4.52 0.96 -18.70
N ASP A 106 -4.27 1.82 -17.73
CA ASP A 106 -3.01 2.56 -17.60
C ASP A 106 -2.42 2.27 -16.22
N ALA A 107 -1.16 1.89 -16.19
CA ALA A 107 -0.51 1.49 -14.95
C ALA A 107 1.00 1.75 -15.02
N ARG A 108 1.53 2.30 -13.95
CA ARG A 108 2.98 2.43 -13.75
C ARG A 108 3.41 1.50 -12.63
N ILE A 109 4.30 0.57 -12.96
CA ILE A 109 4.86 -0.38 -12.01
C ILE A 109 6.02 0.29 -11.26
N ASN A 110 6.10 0.00 -9.97
CA ASN A 110 7.24 0.34 -9.12
C ASN A 110 8.13 -0.90 -9.01
N ASP A 111 9.32 -0.83 -9.58
CA ASP A 111 10.26 -1.95 -9.66
C ASP A 111 10.74 -2.42 -8.28
N ASP A 112 10.91 -1.51 -7.32
CA ASP A 112 11.30 -1.87 -5.96
C ASP A 112 10.20 -2.64 -5.23
N ILE A 113 8.95 -2.21 -5.38
CA ILE A 113 7.81 -2.93 -4.77
C ILE A 113 7.62 -4.28 -5.47
N ASP A 114 7.82 -4.37 -6.78
CA ASP A 114 7.77 -5.64 -7.51
C ASP A 114 8.85 -6.60 -7.00
N ARG A 115 10.08 -6.13 -6.84
CA ARG A 115 11.17 -6.91 -6.21
C ARG A 115 10.79 -7.39 -4.81
N MET A 116 10.24 -6.53 -3.96
CA MET A 116 9.81 -6.91 -2.61
C MET A 116 8.73 -7.97 -2.62
N ARG A 117 7.80 -7.93 -3.58
CA ARG A 117 6.77 -8.97 -3.74
C ARG A 117 7.37 -10.31 -4.14
N LEU A 118 8.35 -10.30 -5.05
CA LEU A 118 9.10 -11.51 -5.42
C LEU A 118 9.94 -12.02 -4.25
N ALA A 119 10.56 -11.14 -3.46
CA ALA A 119 11.28 -11.50 -2.24
C ALA A 119 10.35 -12.18 -1.22
N ALA A 120 9.12 -11.67 -1.03
CA ALA A 120 8.15 -12.26 -0.13
C ALA A 120 7.78 -13.71 -0.52
N THR A 121 7.47 -13.96 -1.79
CA THR A 121 7.18 -15.32 -2.26
C THR A 121 8.40 -16.23 -2.24
N HIS A 122 9.58 -15.70 -2.57
CA HIS A 122 10.85 -16.44 -2.45
C HIS A 122 11.11 -16.86 -0.99
N SER A 123 10.98 -15.93 -0.04
CA SER A 123 11.19 -16.19 1.39
C SER A 123 10.21 -17.24 1.91
N LEU A 124 8.93 -17.20 1.53
CA LEU A 124 7.92 -18.20 1.90
C LEU A 124 8.26 -19.61 1.36
N MET A 125 8.95 -19.72 0.20
CA MET A 125 9.32 -21.00 -0.38
C MET A 125 10.64 -21.55 0.17
N THR A 126 11.46 -20.73 0.83
CA THR A 126 12.82 -21.11 1.26
C THR A 126 13.05 -21.03 2.76
N ARG A 127 12.19 -20.32 3.52
CA ARG A 127 12.35 -20.08 4.96
C ARG A 127 11.04 -20.35 5.71
N ASN A 128 11.16 -20.68 7.01
CA ASN A 128 10.03 -20.93 7.91
C ASN A 128 9.81 -19.80 8.92
N ASP A 129 10.69 -18.82 8.97
CA ASP A 129 10.68 -17.69 9.91
C ASP A 129 10.18 -16.40 9.27
N CYS A 130 9.21 -16.52 8.35
CA CYS A 130 8.69 -15.42 7.54
C CYS A 130 7.66 -14.58 8.30
N ILE A 131 7.79 -13.26 8.22
CA ILE A 131 6.79 -12.28 8.64
C ILE A 131 6.49 -11.40 7.43
N ILE A 132 5.33 -11.60 6.81
CA ILE A 132 4.94 -10.83 5.62
C ILE A 132 3.96 -9.73 6.02
N VAL A 133 4.31 -8.48 5.76
CA VAL A 133 3.41 -7.33 5.94
C VAL A 133 2.79 -6.97 4.60
N ALA A 134 1.48 -7.09 4.50
CA ALA A 134 0.75 -6.95 3.26
C ALA A 134 -0.39 -5.93 3.34
N SER A 135 -0.80 -5.41 2.19
CA SER A 135 -2.11 -4.78 2.03
C SER A 135 -3.13 -5.80 1.50
N VAL A 136 -4.37 -5.38 1.29
CA VAL A 136 -5.41 -6.23 0.68
C VAL A 136 -5.01 -6.82 -0.68
N SER A 137 -3.92 -6.35 -1.30
CA SER A 137 -3.39 -6.94 -2.54
C SER A 137 -2.98 -8.42 -2.39
N CYS A 138 -2.79 -8.92 -1.16
CA CYS A 138 -2.46 -10.31 -0.89
C CYS A 138 -3.59 -11.30 -1.24
N ILE A 139 -4.84 -10.86 -1.38
CA ILE A 139 -5.97 -11.70 -1.79
C ILE A 139 -6.20 -11.71 -3.31
N TYR A 140 -5.42 -10.95 -4.08
CA TYR A 140 -5.48 -10.98 -5.54
C TYR A 140 -4.68 -12.16 -6.10
N GLY A 141 -5.17 -12.67 -7.23
CA GLY A 141 -4.54 -13.80 -7.91
C GLY A 141 -3.10 -13.50 -8.34
N ILE A 142 -2.23 -14.44 -8.02
CA ILE A 142 -0.87 -14.60 -8.55
C ILE A 142 -0.71 -16.02 -9.07
N GLY A 143 0.45 -16.44 -9.58
CA GLY A 143 0.67 -17.82 -9.99
C GLY A 143 0.58 -18.81 -8.82
N THR A 144 0.46 -20.11 -9.11
CA THR A 144 0.45 -21.16 -8.07
C THR A 144 1.84 -21.32 -7.45
N ALA A 145 1.89 -21.61 -6.15
CA ALA A 145 3.14 -21.87 -5.43
C ALA A 145 3.91 -23.08 -6.03
N GLU A 146 3.18 -24.12 -6.44
CA GLU A 146 3.75 -25.31 -7.06
C GLU A 146 4.42 -25.00 -8.40
N ALA A 147 3.76 -24.22 -9.28
CA ALA A 147 4.33 -23.84 -10.57
C ALA A 147 5.58 -22.95 -10.36
N TYR A 148 5.51 -21.99 -9.43
CA TYR A 148 6.62 -21.10 -9.08
C TYR A 148 7.83 -21.91 -8.58
N LEU A 149 7.61 -22.92 -7.72
CA LEU A 149 8.64 -23.79 -7.19
C LEU A 149 9.23 -24.74 -8.26
N GLN A 150 8.38 -25.30 -9.13
CA GLN A 150 8.82 -26.23 -10.18
C GLN A 150 9.63 -25.54 -11.27
N MET A 151 9.34 -24.27 -11.55
CA MET A 151 10.03 -23.51 -12.59
C MET A 151 11.41 -22.99 -12.18
N ARG A 152 11.82 -23.12 -10.91
CA ARG A 152 13.14 -22.66 -10.47
C ARG A 152 14.28 -23.31 -11.25
N ALA A 153 15.31 -22.54 -11.54
CA ALA A 153 16.56 -23.03 -12.11
C ALA A 153 17.55 -23.34 -10.98
N SER A 154 17.77 -24.62 -10.68
CA SER A 154 18.69 -25.06 -9.63
C SER A 154 19.96 -25.64 -10.22
N LEU A 155 21.09 -25.37 -9.54
CA LEU A 155 22.42 -25.87 -9.85
C LEU A 155 23.15 -26.26 -8.56
N SER A 156 24.09 -27.22 -8.67
CA SER A 156 25.00 -27.56 -7.60
C SER A 156 26.43 -27.64 -8.16
N VAL A 157 27.42 -27.32 -7.35
CA VAL A 157 28.85 -27.50 -7.72
C VAL A 157 29.11 -28.98 -8.02
N GLY A 158 29.80 -29.28 -9.12
CA GLY A 158 30.04 -30.63 -9.62
C GLY A 158 28.88 -31.26 -10.40
N GLU A 159 27.80 -30.52 -10.64
CA GLU A 159 26.67 -31.00 -11.46
C GLU A 159 27.04 -30.95 -12.96
N GLU A 160 26.77 -32.05 -13.68
CA GLU A 160 26.89 -32.08 -15.14
C GLU A 160 25.62 -31.51 -15.79
N ILE A 161 25.71 -30.33 -16.39
CA ILE A 161 24.65 -29.68 -17.13
C ILE A 161 25.22 -28.81 -18.27
N GLU A 162 24.74 -29.00 -19.48
CA GLU A 162 25.10 -28.13 -20.59
C GLU A 162 24.79 -26.64 -20.25
N ARG A 163 25.80 -25.78 -20.36
CA ARG A 163 25.63 -24.35 -20.12
C ARG A 163 24.41 -23.77 -20.89
N ASP A 164 24.26 -24.14 -22.17
CA ASP A 164 23.16 -23.61 -23.01
C ASP A 164 21.78 -24.15 -22.55
N ALA A 165 21.71 -25.32 -21.95
CA ALA A 165 20.49 -25.82 -21.32
C ALA A 165 20.12 -25.00 -20.09
N PHE A 166 21.10 -24.59 -19.30
CA PHE A 166 20.89 -23.68 -18.17
C PHE A 166 20.43 -22.27 -18.65
N LEU A 167 21.06 -21.71 -19.69
CA LEU A 167 20.63 -20.42 -20.25
C LEU A 167 19.18 -20.47 -20.77
N LYS A 168 18.77 -21.57 -21.39
CA LYS A 168 17.37 -21.80 -21.80
C LYS A 168 16.43 -21.87 -20.60
N LYS A 169 16.86 -22.45 -19.47
CA LYS A 169 16.07 -22.42 -18.22
C LYS A 169 15.87 -20.98 -17.73
N LEU A 170 16.93 -20.16 -17.69
CA LEU A 170 16.85 -18.76 -17.28
C LEU A 170 15.87 -17.96 -18.15
N THR A 171 15.93 -18.11 -19.47
CA THR A 171 14.98 -17.45 -20.38
C THR A 171 13.54 -17.92 -20.15
N ARG A 172 13.31 -19.22 -19.89
CA ARG A 172 11.98 -19.77 -19.58
C ARG A 172 11.37 -19.20 -18.30
N ILE A 173 12.20 -18.87 -17.32
CA ILE A 173 11.76 -18.21 -16.07
C ILE A 173 11.80 -16.69 -16.16
N GLN A 174 11.80 -16.16 -17.40
CA GLN A 174 11.68 -14.72 -17.74
C GLN A 174 12.86 -13.86 -17.31
N TYR A 175 14.10 -14.42 -17.29
CA TYR A 175 15.31 -13.61 -17.21
C TYR A 175 15.75 -13.18 -18.59
N GLU A 176 16.16 -11.93 -18.71
CA GLU A 176 16.64 -11.35 -19.95
C GLU A 176 18.17 -11.42 -20.05
N ARG A 177 18.68 -11.62 -21.28
CA ARG A 177 20.12 -11.63 -21.51
C ARG A 177 20.63 -10.21 -21.74
N CYS A 178 21.55 -9.74 -20.91
CA CYS A 178 22.25 -8.48 -21.07
C CYS A 178 23.68 -8.67 -21.59
N GLN A 179 24.27 -7.59 -22.13
CA GLN A 179 25.66 -7.61 -22.64
C GLN A 179 26.62 -6.86 -21.70
N PHE A 180 26.18 -5.77 -21.08
CA PHE A 180 27.01 -4.86 -20.29
C PHE A 180 26.62 -4.83 -18.83
N ASP A 181 25.60 -4.11 -18.47
CA ASP A 181 25.19 -3.92 -17.10
C ASP A 181 24.33 -5.09 -16.61
N LEU A 182 24.67 -5.61 -15.44
CA LEU A 182 23.93 -6.69 -14.82
C LEU A 182 22.85 -6.10 -13.94
N GLU A 183 21.63 -6.04 -14.47
CA GLU A 183 20.47 -5.51 -13.80
C GLU A 183 19.61 -6.62 -13.18
N ARG A 184 18.66 -6.25 -12.36
CA ARG A 184 17.69 -7.17 -11.76
C ARG A 184 16.95 -7.98 -12.84
N ALA A 185 16.74 -9.25 -12.60
CA ALA A 185 16.11 -10.21 -13.54
C ALA A 185 16.86 -10.38 -14.87
N THR A 186 18.17 -10.09 -14.89
CA THR A 186 19.01 -10.31 -16.08
C THR A 186 20.12 -11.33 -15.82
N PHE A 187 20.67 -11.85 -16.90
CA PHE A 187 21.89 -12.64 -16.88
C PHE A 187 22.83 -12.25 -18.02
N ARG A 188 24.12 -12.35 -17.78
CA ARG A 188 25.14 -12.17 -18.82
C ARG A 188 26.08 -13.35 -18.91
N VAL A 189 26.64 -13.55 -20.11
CA VAL A 189 27.51 -14.69 -20.41
C VAL A 189 28.83 -14.15 -20.96
N ARG A 190 29.94 -14.56 -20.34
CA ARG A 190 31.31 -14.24 -20.76
C ARG A 190 32.16 -15.51 -20.81
N GLY A 191 32.29 -16.11 -21.99
CA GLY A 191 32.95 -17.41 -22.12
C GLY A 191 32.20 -18.52 -21.35
N ASP A 192 32.90 -19.16 -20.43
CA ASP A 192 32.35 -20.22 -19.59
C ASP A 192 31.76 -19.72 -18.27
N VAL A 193 31.64 -18.39 -18.11
CA VAL A 193 31.08 -17.76 -16.91
C VAL A 193 29.69 -17.19 -17.22
N VAL A 194 28.72 -17.53 -16.37
CA VAL A 194 27.36 -16.99 -16.38
C VAL A 194 27.15 -16.21 -15.10
N GLU A 195 26.77 -14.95 -15.20
CA GLU A 195 26.40 -14.13 -14.07
C GLU A 195 24.89 -13.84 -14.11
N VAL A 196 24.20 -14.00 -12.97
CA VAL A 196 22.75 -13.84 -12.87
C VAL A 196 22.42 -12.96 -11.68
N PHE A 197 21.57 -11.95 -11.91
CA PHE A 197 21.06 -11.12 -10.83
C PHE A 197 19.58 -11.47 -10.58
N PRO A 198 19.27 -12.18 -9.46
CA PRO A 198 17.93 -12.64 -9.18
C PRO A 198 16.92 -11.49 -9.07
N ALA A 199 15.68 -11.74 -9.52
CA ALA A 199 14.62 -10.75 -9.54
C ALA A 199 14.16 -10.28 -8.15
N TYR A 200 14.40 -11.10 -7.12
CA TYR A 200 14.03 -10.85 -5.72
C TYR A 200 15.17 -10.27 -4.87
N GLU A 201 16.39 -10.17 -5.42
CA GLU A 201 17.55 -9.63 -4.71
C GLU A 201 17.74 -8.14 -5.00
N SER A 202 18.40 -7.42 -4.07
CA SER A 202 18.73 -6.00 -4.22
C SER A 202 20.23 -5.73 -4.39
N GLU A 203 21.08 -6.58 -3.83
CA GLU A 203 22.52 -6.31 -3.69
C GLU A 203 23.40 -7.52 -4.07
N ARG A 204 22.78 -8.66 -4.36
CA ARG A 204 23.50 -9.91 -4.56
C ARG A 204 23.20 -10.54 -5.91
N ALA A 205 24.27 -10.79 -6.67
CA ALA A 205 24.22 -11.56 -7.91
C ALA A 205 25.05 -12.83 -7.75
N PHE A 206 24.89 -13.77 -8.65
CA PHE A 206 25.62 -15.04 -8.65
C PHE A 206 26.45 -15.18 -9.89
N ARG A 207 27.71 -15.60 -9.71
CA ARG A 207 28.64 -15.97 -10.76
C ARG A 207 28.82 -17.47 -10.77
N ILE A 208 28.54 -18.10 -11.90
CA ILE A 208 28.58 -19.54 -12.12
C ILE A 208 29.67 -19.79 -13.16
N SER A 209 30.72 -20.50 -12.78
CA SER A 209 31.79 -20.89 -13.68
C SER A 209 31.58 -22.33 -14.15
N PHE A 210 31.71 -22.58 -15.44
CA PHE A 210 31.59 -23.88 -16.05
C PHE A 210 32.96 -24.33 -16.55
N PHE A 211 33.25 -25.65 -16.38
CA PHE A 211 34.35 -26.32 -17.04
C PHE A 211 33.78 -27.40 -17.98
N GLY A 212 33.64 -27.05 -19.27
CA GLY A 212 32.84 -27.84 -20.20
C GLY A 212 31.36 -27.83 -19.80
N ASP A 213 30.81 -29.00 -19.50
CA ASP A 213 29.42 -29.20 -19.05
C ASP A 213 29.30 -29.39 -17.53
N GLU A 214 30.38 -29.20 -16.76
CA GLU A 214 30.39 -29.30 -15.32
C GLU A 214 30.36 -27.92 -14.66
N VAL A 215 29.58 -27.72 -13.61
CA VAL A 215 29.58 -26.54 -12.76
C VAL A 215 30.79 -26.56 -11.85
N GLU A 216 31.85 -25.80 -12.18
CA GLU A 216 33.09 -25.75 -11.41
C GLU A 216 32.93 -24.99 -10.09
N SER A 217 32.25 -23.83 -10.09
CA SER A 217 32.04 -23.02 -8.89
C SER A 217 30.81 -22.12 -9.03
N ILE A 218 30.24 -21.81 -7.86
CA ILE A 218 29.15 -20.82 -7.74
C ILE A 218 29.54 -19.82 -6.68
N GLN A 219 29.55 -18.52 -7.03
CA GLN A 219 29.96 -17.43 -6.16
C GLN A 219 28.87 -16.38 -6.02
N GLU A 220 28.64 -15.94 -4.81
CA GLU A 220 27.83 -14.76 -4.53
C GLU A 220 28.70 -13.51 -4.71
N ILE A 221 28.24 -12.55 -5.54
CA ILE A 221 29.00 -11.38 -5.96
C ILE A 221 28.17 -10.08 -5.80
N ASP A 222 28.90 -8.96 -5.67
CA ASP A 222 28.36 -7.62 -5.88
C ASP A 222 28.06 -7.41 -7.37
N PRO A 223 26.84 -7.11 -7.80
CA PRO A 223 26.49 -6.96 -9.22
C PRO A 223 27.21 -5.81 -9.90
N VAL A 224 27.58 -4.75 -9.16
CA VAL A 224 28.22 -3.52 -9.67
C VAL A 224 29.75 -3.65 -9.66
N ARG A 225 30.32 -4.06 -8.50
CA ARG A 225 31.77 -4.13 -8.31
C ARG A 225 32.36 -5.47 -8.73
N GLY A 226 31.56 -6.54 -8.80
CA GLY A 226 31.99 -7.89 -9.12
C GLY A 226 32.83 -8.57 -8.01
N CYS A 227 32.86 -7.96 -6.80
CA CYS A 227 33.55 -8.54 -5.65
C CYS A 227 32.82 -9.78 -5.16
N VAL A 228 33.58 -10.82 -4.81
CA VAL A 228 33.02 -12.07 -4.26
C VAL A 228 32.73 -11.89 -2.78
N TYR A 229 31.52 -12.22 -2.35
CA TYR A 229 31.11 -12.26 -0.95
C TYR A 229 31.32 -13.65 -0.32
N ALA A 230 30.89 -14.69 -1.05
CA ALA A 230 30.97 -16.06 -0.56
C ALA A 230 30.97 -17.05 -1.74
N ASP A 231 31.53 -18.26 -1.51
CA ASP A 231 31.32 -19.44 -2.36
C ASP A 231 30.10 -20.19 -1.82
N VAL A 232 29.28 -20.72 -2.71
CA VAL A 232 28.07 -21.50 -2.39
C VAL A 232 28.02 -22.83 -3.13
N ASP A 233 27.60 -23.88 -2.47
CA ASP A 233 27.58 -25.24 -3.05
C ASP A 233 26.34 -25.45 -3.93
N LYS A 234 25.25 -24.75 -3.65
CA LYS A 234 23.97 -24.90 -4.36
C LYS A 234 23.31 -23.54 -4.58
N LEU A 235 22.70 -23.37 -5.74
CA LEU A 235 21.97 -22.19 -6.13
C LEU A 235 20.59 -22.58 -6.66
N SER A 236 19.55 -21.84 -6.26
CA SER A 236 18.21 -21.96 -6.83
C SER A 236 17.72 -20.57 -7.22
N ILE A 237 17.55 -20.34 -8.51
CA ILE A 237 17.05 -19.08 -9.06
C ILE A 237 15.56 -19.25 -9.35
N PHE A 238 14.74 -18.41 -8.68
CA PHE A 238 13.30 -18.42 -8.85
C PHE A 238 12.88 -17.51 -10.00
N PRO A 239 11.68 -17.71 -10.58
CA PRO A 239 11.19 -16.93 -11.71
C PRO A 239 11.18 -15.43 -11.46
N ALA A 240 11.39 -14.65 -12.52
CA ALA A 240 11.34 -13.18 -12.49
C ALA A 240 9.90 -12.61 -12.45
N SER A 241 8.89 -13.46 -12.55
CA SER A 241 7.47 -13.09 -12.48
C SER A 241 6.68 -14.19 -11.80
N HIS A 242 5.57 -13.81 -11.13
CA HIS A 242 4.63 -14.76 -10.55
C HIS A 242 3.81 -15.53 -11.61
N TYR A 243 3.65 -14.98 -12.82
CA TYR A 243 2.90 -15.61 -13.92
C TYR A 243 3.82 -16.38 -14.86
N VAL A 244 4.45 -17.44 -14.34
CA VAL A 244 5.29 -18.36 -15.13
C VAL A 244 4.56 -19.66 -15.28
N VAL A 245 4.53 -20.19 -16.48
CA VAL A 245 3.89 -21.47 -16.81
C VAL A 245 4.82 -22.34 -17.65
N SER A 246 4.73 -23.65 -17.47
CA SER A 246 5.48 -24.59 -18.31
C SER A 246 4.99 -24.52 -19.77
N GLU A 247 5.85 -24.93 -20.71
CA GLU A 247 5.49 -24.94 -22.13
C GLU A 247 4.26 -25.82 -22.41
N GLU A 248 4.12 -26.94 -21.69
CA GLU A 248 2.95 -27.80 -21.79
C GLU A 248 1.66 -27.09 -21.33
N MET A 249 1.72 -26.39 -20.19
CA MET A 249 0.57 -25.61 -19.69
C MET A 249 0.24 -24.44 -20.62
N LYS A 250 1.25 -23.76 -21.20
CA LYS A 250 1.05 -22.71 -22.18
C LYS A 250 0.29 -23.22 -23.40
N GLN A 251 0.66 -24.37 -23.97
CA GLN A 251 -0.03 -24.95 -25.11
C GLN A 251 -1.47 -25.34 -24.78
N LYS A 252 -1.71 -25.93 -23.60
CA LYS A 252 -3.08 -26.21 -23.12
C LYS A 252 -3.92 -24.94 -22.95
N ALA A 253 -3.30 -23.88 -22.39
CA ALA A 253 -3.95 -22.59 -22.22
C ALA A 253 -4.36 -21.97 -23.57
N LEU A 254 -3.45 -21.94 -24.55
CA LEU A 254 -3.74 -21.41 -25.89
C LEU A 254 -4.91 -22.15 -26.57
N MET A 255 -4.95 -23.49 -26.47
CA MET A 255 -6.08 -24.28 -26.99
C MET A 255 -7.40 -23.94 -26.28
N SER A 256 -7.39 -23.82 -24.96
CA SER A 256 -8.60 -23.54 -24.18
C SER A 256 -9.08 -22.09 -24.35
N ILE A 257 -8.17 -21.11 -24.50
CA ILE A 257 -8.52 -19.72 -24.86
C ILE A 257 -9.19 -19.67 -26.23
N LYS A 258 -8.63 -20.39 -27.22
CA LYS A 258 -9.21 -20.45 -28.57
C LYS A 258 -10.60 -21.10 -28.59
N ALA A 259 -10.80 -22.15 -27.78
CA ALA A 259 -12.12 -22.79 -27.67
C ALA A 259 -13.15 -21.83 -27.06
N GLU A 260 -12.82 -21.15 -25.96
CA GLU A 260 -13.71 -20.13 -25.34
C GLU A 260 -14.01 -18.98 -26.31
N LEU A 261 -13.01 -18.51 -27.07
CA LEU A 261 -13.21 -17.49 -28.11
C LEU A 261 -14.24 -17.93 -29.13
N CYS A 262 -14.11 -19.14 -29.68
CA CYS A 262 -15.06 -19.66 -30.68
C CYS A 262 -16.50 -19.69 -30.14
N GLU A 263 -16.69 -20.12 -28.89
CA GLU A 263 -18.02 -20.15 -28.24
C GLU A 263 -18.60 -18.74 -28.07
N VAL A 264 -17.76 -17.79 -27.58
CA VAL A 264 -18.19 -16.40 -27.34
C VAL A 264 -18.55 -15.69 -28.65
N VAL A 265 -17.73 -15.83 -29.69
CA VAL A 265 -17.97 -15.25 -31.00
C VAL A 265 -19.26 -15.81 -31.61
N ALA A 266 -19.47 -17.14 -31.54
CA ALA A 266 -20.70 -17.77 -32.03
C ALA A 266 -21.93 -17.23 -31.28
N ARG A 267 -21.87 -17.07 -29.97
CA ARG A 267 -22.92 -16.49 -29.14
C ARG A 267 -23.23 -15.04 -29.54
N PHE A 268 -22.20 -14.16 -29.62
CA PHE A 268 -22.42 -12.76 -30.01
C PHE A 268 -23.01 -12.62 -31.42
N ARG A 269 -22.56 -13.45 -32.36
CA ARG A 269 -23.15 -13.47 -33.72
C ARG A 269 -24.62 -13.92 -33.72
N ALA A 270 -24.97 -14.91 -32.91
CA ALA A 270 -26.34 -15.36 -32.73
C ALA A 270 -27.25 -14.31 -32.08
N GLU A 271 -26.69 -13.50 -31.16
CA GLU A 271 -27.39 -12.38 -30.54
C GLU A 271 -27.43 -11.11 -31.40
N GLY A 272 -26.81 -11.10 -32.60
CA GLY A 272 -26.74 -9.93 -33.48
C GLY A 272 -25.71 -8.87 -33.06
N LYS A 273 -24.86 -9.17 -32.08
CA LYS A 273 -23.79 -8.29 -31.57
C LYS A 273 -22.54 -8.45 -32.43
N LEU A 274 -22.58 -7.94 -33.67
CA LEU A 274 -21.48 -8.15 -34.62
C LEU A 274 -20.20 -7.38 -34.28
N VAL A 275 -20.35 -6.19 -33.71
CA VAL A 275 -19.22 -5.35 -33.31
C VAL A 275 -18.48 -5.96 -32.14
N GLU A 276 -19.22 -6.48 -31.15
CA GLU A 276 -18.66 -7.16 -30.00
C GLU A 276 -17.94 -8.46 -30.41
N ALA A 277 -18.55 -9.20 -31.37
CA ALA A 277 -17.96 -10.42 -31.92
C ALA A 277 -16.63 -10.14 -32.61
N GLN A 278 -16.57 -9.13 -33.47
CA GLN A 278 -15.33 -8.76 -34.18
C GLN A 278 -14.27 -8.28 -33.21
N ARG A 279 -14.62 -7.40 -32.29
CA ARG A 279 -13.68 -6.83 -31.29
C ARG A 279 -13.00 -7.91 -30.46
N ILE A 280 -13.78 -8.84 -29.91
CA ILE A 280 -13.21 -9.90 -29.06
C ILE A 280 -12.38 -10.89 -29.88
N GLU A 281 -12.77 -11.16 -31.13
CA GLU A 281 -12.06 -12.05 -32.04
C GLU A 281 -10.68 -11.49 -32.39
N GLU A 282 -10.60 -10.24 -32.88
CA GLU A 282 -9.35 -9.56 -33.25
C GLU A 282 -8.38 -9.47 -32.06
N ARG A 283 -8.87 -8.97 -30.91
CA ARG A 283 -8.04 -8.80 -29.73
C ARG A 283 -7.50 -10.13 -29.19
N THR A 284 -8.37 -11.14 -29.10
CA THR A 284 -7.95 -12.41 -28.53
C THR A 284 -7.00 -13.18 -29.45
N ASP A 285 -7.18 -13.10 -30.76
CA ASP A 285 -6.26 -13.71 -31.72
C ASP A 285 -4.86 -13.05 -31.67
N GLU A 286 -4.80 -11.72 -31.50
CA GLU A 286 -3.53 -11.00 -31.27
C GLU A 286 -2.87 -11.42 -29.94
N ASP A 287 -3.64 -11.49 -28.84
CA ASP A 287 -3.16 -11.93 -27.54
C ASP A 287 -2.63 -13.38 -27.59
N ILE A 288 -3.32 -14.29 -28.29
CA ILE A 288 -2.87 -15.68 -28.54
C ILE A 288 -1.53 -15.70 -29.28
N ALA A 289 -1.41 -14.91 -30.35
CA ALA A 289 -0.17 -14.83 -31.12
C ALA A 289 1.01 -14.33 -30.28
N ASN A 290 0.79 -13.32 -29.46
CA ASN A 290 1.81 -12.77 -28.55
C ASN A 290 2.21 -13.76 -27.45
N ILE A 291 1.26 -14.45 -26.82
CA ILE A 291 1.54 -15.49 -25.83
C ILE A 291 2.32 -16.65 -26.46
N ALA A 292 1.96 -17.07 -27.68
CA ALA A 292 2.65 -18.15 -28.38
C ALA A 292 4.11 -17.77 -28.70
N ALA A 293 4.35 -16.55 -29.20
CA ALA A 293 5.66 -16.09 -29.64
C ALA A 293 6.58 -15.69 -28.46
N MET A 294 6.07 -14.89 -27.54
CA MET A 294 6.86 -14.25 -26.47
C MET A 294 6.58 -14.83 -25.07
N GLY A 295 5.54 -15.68 -24.91
CA GLY A 295 5.10 -16.16 -23.60
C GLY A 295 4.31 -15.11 -22.77
N TYR A 296 4.03 -13.94 -23.34
CA TYR A 296 3.40 -12.82 -22.66
C TYR A 296 2.51 -12.01 -23.63
N CYS A 297 1.45 -11.37 -23.09
CA CYS A 297 0.69 -10.31 -23.77
C CYS A 297 0.25 -9.24 -22.78
N SER A 298 -0.12 -8.06 -23.27
CA SER A 298 -0.68 -7.00 -22.41
C SER A 298 -2.01 -7.46 -21.81
N GLY A 299 -2.08 -7.48 -20.46
CA GLY A 299 -3.27 -7.97 -19.74
C GLY A 299 -3.34 -9.50 -19.67
N ILE A 300 -2.20 -10.20 -19.71
CA ILE A 300 -2.11 -11.67 -19.58
C ILE A 300 -2.86 -12.22 -18.37
N GLU A 301 -2.98 -11.42 -17.31
CA GLU A 301 -3.73 -11.76 -16.11
C GLU A 301 -5.21 -12.09 -16.39
N ASN A 302 -5.81 -11.56 -17.48
CA ASN A 302 -7.19 -11.89 -17.87
C ASN A 302 -7.35 -13.34 -18.37
N TYR A 303 -6.26 -13.98 -18.69
CA TYR A 303 -6.17 -15.39 -19.09
C TYR A 303 -5.69 -16.30 -17.96
N SER A 304 -5.56 -15.78 -16.72
CA SER A 304 -5.00 -16.51 -15.57
C SER A 304 -5.69 -17.84 -15.29
N ARG A 305 -7.01 -17.95 -15.51
CA ARG A 305 -7.75 -19.22 -15.39
C ARG A 305 -7.20 -20.31 -16.31
N HIS A 306 -6.97 -19.97 -17.57
CA HIS A 306 -6.42 -20.90 -18.56
C HIS A 306 -4.98 -21.26 -18.26
N LEU A 307 -4.16 -20.26 -17.89
CA LEU A 307 -2.74 -20.43 -17.57
C LEU A 307 -2.51 -21.29 -16.31
N THR A 308 -3.45 -21.26 -15.37
CA THR A 308 -3.39 -22.10 -14.14
C THR A 308 -4.20 -23.39 -14.26
N GLY A 309 -4.93 -23.62 -15.35
CA GLY A 309 -5.73 -24.82 -15.56
C GLY A 309 -6.97 -24.94 -14.66
N ARG A 310 -7.42 -23.84 -14.03
CA ARG A 310 -8.56 -23.81 -13.12
C ARG A 310 -9.91 -23.97 -13.84
N ALA A 311 -10.89 -24.53 -13.13
CA ALA A 311 -12.28 -24.53 -13.57
C ALA A 311 -12.91 -23.12 -13.49
N PRO A 312 -13.96 -22.82 -14.28
CA PRO A 312 -14.70 -21.59 -14.16
C PRO A 312 -15.24 -21.36 -12.74
N GLY A 313 -15.00 -20.16 -12.18
CA GLY A 313 -15.43 -19.79 -10.83
C GLY A 313 -14.53 -20.28 -9.68
N GLU A 314 -13.54 -21.12 -9.95
CA GLU A 314 -12.58 -21.59 -8.95
C GLU A 314 -11.74 -20.42 -8.41
N PRO A 315 -11.46 -20.37 -7.07
CA PRO A 315 -10.67 -19.32 -6.46
C PRO A 315 -9.29 -19.17 -7.10
N PRO A 316 -8.81 -17.94 -7.35
CA PRO A 316 -7.44 -17.76 -7.83
C PRO A 316 -6.43 -18.05 -6.73
N PRO A 317 -5.28 -18.67 -7.04
CA PRO A 317 -4.18 -18.78 -6.09
C PRO A 317 -3.64 -17.39 -5.78
N CYS A 318 -3.48 -17.09 -4.50
CA CYS A 318 -3.01 -15.80 -4.00
C CYS A 318 -1.83 -15.98 -3.03
N LEU A 319 -1.33 -14.88 -2.45
CA LEU A 319 -0.20 -14.96 -1.51
C LEU A 319 -0.45 -15.94 -0.36
N ILE A 320 -1.69 -16.04 0.12
CA ILE A 320 -2.03 -16.92 1.24
C ILE A 320 -1.74 -18.39 0.92
N ASN A 321 -1.86 -18.80 -0.35
CA ASN A 321 -1.56 -20.17 -0.78
C ASN A 321 -0.05 -20.52 -0.79
N TYR A 322 0.83 -19.55 -0.56
CA TYR A 322 2.27 -19.77 -0.40
C TYR A 322 2.67 -20.05 1.06
N PHE A 323 1.77 -19.75 2.01
CA PHE A 323 1.99 -20.05 3.42
C PHE A 323 1.74 -21.52 3.75
N PRO A 324 2.41 -22.08 4.77
CA PRO A 324 2.02 -23.36 5.33
C PRO A 324 0.63 -23.27 6.01
N ASP A 325 -0.03 -24.39 6.13
CA ASP A 325 -1.40 -24.48 6.66
C ASP A 325 -1.60 -23.91 8.07
N ASP A 326 -0.54 -23.85 8.86
CA ASP A 326 -0.57 -23.42 10.27
C ASP A 326 -0.09 -21.99 10.48
N PHE A 327 0.00 -21.17 9.41
CA PHE A 327 0.41 -19.76 9.54
C PHE A 327 -0.53 -18.98 10.46
N LEU A 328 0.00 -17.91 11.07
CA LEU A 328 -0.78 -16.96 11.86
C LEU A 328 -1.20 -15.79 10.99
N LEU A 329 -2.50 -15.46 10.99
CA LEU A 329 -3.00 -14.23 10.38
C LEU A 329 -3.20 -13.16 11.45
N VAL A 330 -2.69 -11.95 11.20
CA VAL A 330 -2.96 -10.74 11.97
C VAL A 330 -3.61 -9.71 11.05
N ILE A 331 -4.76 -9.17 11.41
CA ILE A 331 -5.43 -8.12 10.65
C ILE A 331 -5.37 -6.84 11.46
N ASP A 332 -4.49 -5.93 11.05
CA ASP A 332 -4.35 -4.62 11.70
C ASP A 332 -5.42 -3.65 11.21
N GLU A 333 -5.86 -2.76 12.11
CA GLU A 333 -7.01 -1.87 11.93
C GLU A 333 -8.20 -2.63 11.29
N SER A 334 -8.52 -3.78 11.89
CA SER A 334 -9.45 -4.79 11.37
C SER A 334 -10.83 -4.23 11.00
N HIS A 335 -11.32 -3.24 11.76
CA HIS A 335 -12.57 -2.54 11.48
C HIS A 335 -12.62 -1.85 10.09
N VAL A 336 -11.44 -1.64 9.45
CA VAL A 336 -11.32 -1.14 8.07
C VAL A 336 -10.90 -2.25 7.13
N SER A 337 -9.90 -3.05 7.51
CA SER A 337 -9.33 -4.10 6.65
C SER A 337 -10.34 -5.21 6.33
N VAL A 338 -11.15 -5.63 7.27
CA VAL A 338 -12.17 -6.68 7.07
C VAL A 338 -13.25 -6.26 6.07
N PRO A 339 -13.92 -5.09 6.22
CA PRO A 339 -14.86 -4.60 5.20
C PRO A 339 -14.22 -4.38 3.84
N GLN A 340 -12.93 -3.97 3.78
CA GLN A 340 -12.19 -3.79 2.54
C GLN A 340 -12.00 -5.14 1.81
N ILE A 341 -11.58 -6.19 2.51
CA ILE A 341 -11.46 -7.54 1.95
C ILE A 341 -12.81 -7.98 1.38
N GLY A 342 -13.91 -7.79 2.12
CA GLY A 342 -15.26 -8.16 1.68
C GLY A 342 -15.77 -7.36 0.48
N GLY A 343 -15.34 -6.11 0.31
CA GLY A 343 -15.79 -5.22 -0.76
C GLY A 343 -15.08 -5.40 -2.10
N MET A 344 -13.80 -5.86 -2.09
CA MET A 344 -12.95 -5.93 -3.29
C MET A 344 -13.54 -6.79 -4.40
N TYR A 345 -14.04 -7.98 -4.09
CA TYR A 345 -14.62 -8.90 -5.07
C TYR A 345 -15.79 -8.29 -5.85
N ARG A 346 -16.73 -7.62 -5.16
CA ARG A 346 -17.95 -7.07 -5.78
C ARG A 346 -17.61 -5.94 -6.75
N GLY A 347 -16.69 -5.06 -6.37
CA GLY A 347 -16.25 -3.94 -7.21
C GLY A 347 -15.55 -4.42 -8.50
N ASP A 348 -14.61 -5.38 -8.38
CA ASP A 348 -13.89 -5.95 -9.51
C ASP A 348 -14.85 -6.67 -10.47
N ARG A 349 -15.76 -7.50 -9.95
CA ARG A 349 -16.74 -8.25 -10.75
C ARG A 349 -17.65 -7.32 -11.55
N ALA A 350 -18.23 -6.29 -10.92
CA ALA A 350 -19.16 -5.36 -11.60
C ALA A 350 -18.46 -4.65 -12.78
N ARG A 351 -17.22 -4.21 -12.59
CA ARG A 351 -16.41 -3.57 -13.64
C ARG A 351 -16.14 -4.53 -14.81
N LYS A 352 -15.68 -5.74 -14.53
CA LYS A 352 -15.32 -6.74 -15.55
C LYS A 352 -16.53 -7.30 -16.28
N GLN A 353 -17.68 -7.36 -15.63
CA GLN A 353 -18.91 -7.83 -16.26
C GLN A 353 -19.27 -6.96 -17.47
N SER A 354 -19.17 -5.63 -17.37
CA SER A 354 -19.37 -4.74 -18.50
C SER A 354 -18.37 -5.00 -19.63
N LEU A 355 -17.08 -5.25 -19.32
CA LEU A 355 -16.09 -5.56 -20.34
C LEU A 355 -16.40 -6.86 -21.10
N VAL A 356 -16.91 -7.88 -20.41
CA VAL A 356 -17.32 -9.15 -21.02
C VAL A 356 -18.59 -9.01 -21.85
N GLU A 357 -19.61 -8.31 -21.34
CA GLU A 357 -20.89 -8.12 -22.03
C GLU A 357 -20.77 -7.35 -23.34
N TYR A 358 -19.78 -6.44 -23.42
CA TYR A 358 -19.53 -5.60 -24.60
C TYR A 358 -18.34 -6.05 -25.45
N GLY A 359 -17.84 -7.29 -25.26
CA GLY A 359 -16.85 -7.91 -26.12
C GLY A 359 -15.42 -7.31 -25.99
N PHE A 360 -15.07 -6.72 -24.88
CA PHE A 360 -13.69 -6.27 -24.59
C PHE A 360 -12.84 -7.37 -23.98
N ARG A 361 -13.44 -8.30 -23.23
CA ARG A 361 -12.74 -9.43 -22.60
C ARG A 361 -13.58 -10.71 -22.68
N LEU A 362 -12.87 -11.86 -22.66
CA LEU A 362 -13.51 -13.17 -22.56
C LEU A 362 -14.14 -13.37 -21.17
N PRO A 363 -15.16 -14.23 -21.02
CA PRO A 363 -15.74 -14.58 -19.71
C PRO A 363 -14.72 -15.04 -18.67
N SER A 364 -13.64 -15.71 -19.09
CA SER A 364 -12.54 -16.11 -18.22
C SER A 364 -11.85 -14.96 -17.47
N ALA A 365 -11.94 -13.72 -17.98
CA ALA A 365 -11.43 -12.54 -17.29
C ALA A 365 -12.13 -12.29 -15.94
N LEU A 366 -13.37 -12.79 -15.76
CA LEU A 366 -14.10 -12.74 -14.48
C LEU A 366 -13.42 -13.60 -13.39
N ASP A 367 -12.61 -14.58 -13.76
CA ASP A 367 -11.91 -15.47 -12.85
C ASP A 367 -10.50 -14.93 -12.45
N ASN A 368 -10.04 -13.86 -13.09
CA ASN A 368 -8.94 -13.04 -12.62
C ASN A 368 -9.49 -12.02 -11.61
N ARG A 369 -9.63 -12.39 -10.38
CA ARG A 369 -10.35 -11.64 -9.35
C ARG A 369 -9.69 -11.78 -7.98
N PRO A 370 -9.96 -10.89 -7.03
CA PRO A 370 -9.62 -11.19 -5.64
C PRO A 370 -10.47 -12.34 -5.11
N LEU A 371 -10.03 -12.94 -4.02
CA LEU A 371 -10.86 -13.88 -3.27
C LEU A 371 -12.15 -13.18 -2.83
N ASN A 372 -13.26 -13.88 -2.80
CA ASN A 372 -14.41 -13.44 -2.05
C ASN A 372 -14.19 -13.67 -0.54
N PHE A 373 -15.05 -13.09 0.30
CA PHE A 373 -14.82 -13.13 1.73
C PHE A 373 -14.89 -14.54 2.33
N GLU A 374 -15.76 -15.39 1.80
CA GLU A 374 -15.93 -16.77 2.25
C GLU A 374 -14.70 -17.62 1.87
N GLU A 375 -14.18 -17.44 0.65
CA GLU A 375 -12.95 -18.09 0.19
C GLU A 375 -11.74 -17.66 1.05
N PHE A 376 -11.64 -16.37 1.36
CA PHE A 376 -10.61 -15.86 2.25
C PHE A 376 -10.70 -16.50 3.66
N GLN A 377 -11.90 -16.54 4.25
CA GLN A 377 -12.10 -17.15 5.56
C GLN A 377 -11.79 -18.66 5.58
N ALA A 378 -12.03 -19.36 4.47
CA ALA A 378 -11.76 -20.79 4.36
C ALA A 378 -10.25 -21.12 4.38
N LEU A 379 -9.40 -20.21 3.92
CA LEU A 379 -7.94 -20.37 3.93
C LEU A 379 -7.30 -20.06 5.29
N VAL A 380 -8.03 -19.41 6.21
CA VAL A 380 -7.49 -18.93 7.48
C VAL A 380 -7.93 -19.85 8.62
N ARG A 381 -6.96 -20.45 9.32
CA ARG A 381 -7.23 -21.29 10.50
C ARG A 381 -7.33 -20.48 11.78
N GLN A 382 -6.38 -19.56 12.01
CA GLN A 382 -6.35 -18.73 13.20
C GLN A 382 -6.05 -17.27 12.85
N VAL A 383 -6.79 -16.34 13.43
CA VAL A 383 -6.66 -14.91 13.20
C VAL A 383 -6.67 -14.11 14.49
N ILE A 384 -5.82 -13.08 14.54
CA ILE A 384 -5.88 -12.02 15.56
C ILE A 384 -6.33 -10.75 14.87
N TYR A 385 -7.49 -10.24 15.26
CA TYR A 385 -7.99 -8.93 14.87
C TYR A 385 -7.41 -7.86 15.80
N VAL A 386 -6.78 -6.85 15.24
CA VAL A 386 -6.15 -5.76 16.01
C VAL A 386 -6.83 -4.45 15.66
N SER A 387 -7.39 -3.75 16.63
CA SER A 387 -8.06 -2.47 16.40
C SER A 387 -8.21 -1.66 17.68
N ALA A 388 -8.22 -0.32 17.56
CA ALA A 388 -8.63 0.56 18.65
C ALA A 388 -10.16 0.66 18.81
N THR A 389 -10.90 0.26 17.75
CA THR A 389 -12.36 0.30 17.65
C THR A 389 -12.87 -0.91 16.86
N PRO A 390 -12.78 -2.13 17.41
CA PRO A 390 -13.21 -3.35 16.73
C PRO A 390 -14.63 -3.24 16.18
N GLY A 391 -14.89 -3.92 15.07
CA GLY A 391 -16.20 -4.06 14.46
C GLY A 391 -17.06 -5.14 15.14
N ASP A 392 -18.34 -5.16 14.79
CA ASP A 392 -19.27 -6.15 15.32
C ASP A 392 -18.90 -7.55 14.81
N PHE A 393 -18.39 -7.63 13.57
CA PHE A 393 -17.90 -8.88 12.98
C PHE A 393 -16.74 -9.48 13.79
N GLU A 394 -15.71 -8.69 14.14
CA GLU A 394 -14.56 -9.19 14.91
C GLU A 394 -14.97 -9.64 16.31
N ILE A 395 -15.90 -8.90 16.95
CA ILE A 395 -16.44 -9.23 18.26
C ILE A 395 -17.23 -10.54 18.20
N GLU A 396 -18.07 -10.72 17.17
CA GLU A 396 -18.83 -11.94 16.96
C GLU A 396 -17.91 -13.15 16.69
N GLN A 397 -16.89 -12.97 15.85
CA GLN A 397 -15.93 -14.04 15.55
C GLN A 397 -15.10 -14.48 16.77
N SER A 398 -14.86 -13.58 17.73
CA SER A 398 -14.19 -13.87 18.99
C SER A 398 -15.17 -14.25 20.12
N GLU A 399 -16.40 -14.66 19.78
CA GLU A 399 -17.42 -15.09 20.75
C GLU A 399 -17.72 -14.05 21.86
N GLY A 400 -17.52 -12.77 21.55
CA GLY A 400 -17.66 -11.64 22.48
C GLY A 400 -16.47 -11.41 23.40
N GLU A 401 -15.42 -12.24 23.32
CA GLU A 401 -14.21 -12.05 24.11
C GLU A 401 -13.29 -11.00 23.47
N ILE A 402 -12.99 -9.95 24.24
CA ILE A 402 -12.09 -8.88 23.82
C ILE A 402 -10.91 -8.82 24.79
N ILE A 403 -9.71 -8.83 24.23
CA ILE A 403 -8.47 -8.60 24.99
C ILE A 403 -8.19 -7.12 24.96
N GLU A 404 -8.36 -6.42 26.09
CA GLU A 404 -8.13 -4.98 26.17
C GLU A 404 -6.68 -4.64 26.47
N GLN A 405 -6.16 -3.64 25.75
CA GLN A 405 -4.86 -3.03 25.96
C GLN A 405 -5.01 -1.51 25.95
N LEU A 406 -5.34 -0.95 27.11
CA LEU A 406 -5.74 0.44 27.31
C LEU A 406 -4.60 1.31 27.88
N ILE A 407 -3.59 0.70 28.47
CA ILE A 407 -2.47 1.43 29.09
C ILE A 407 -1.44 1.80 28.05
N ARG A 408 -1.13 3.11 27.98
CA ARG A 408 0.02 3.64 27.23
C ARG A 408 1.25 3.64 28.14
N PRO A 409 2.34 3.00 27.74
CA PRO A 409 3.59 3.01 28.51
C PRO A 409 4.12 4.41 28.82
N THR A 410 3.83 5.37 27.95
CA THR A 410 4.25 6.78 28.10
C THR A 410 3.44 7.56 29.15
N GLY A 411 2.40 6.98 29.70
CA GLY A 411 1.47 7.61 30.62
C GLY A 411 0.51 8.62 29.99
N LEU A 412 0.54 8.80 28.67
CA LEU A 412 -0.30 9.76 27.96
C LEU A 412 -1.79 9.43 28.12
N LEU A 413 -2.56 10.44 28.49
CA LEU A 413 -4.00 10.33 28.70
C LEU A 413 -4.77 10.50 27.38
N ASP A 414 -5.99 9.96 27.32
CA ASP A 414 -6.93 10.38 26.30
C ASP A 414 -7.28 11.87 26.49
N PRO A 415 -7.56 12.62 25.40
CA PRO A 415 -7.69 14.08 25.47
C PRO A 415 -8.90 14.51 26.32
N LEU A 416 -8.82 15.72 26.83
CA LEU A 416 -9.97 16.38 27.46
C LEU A 416 -11.01 16.68 26.40
N LEU A 417 -12.27 16.32 26.71
CA LEU A 417 -13.40 16.56 25.81
C LEU A 417 -14.21 17.77 26.28
N ASP A 418 -14.48 18.69 25.37
CA ASP A 418 -15.28 19.88 25.58
C ASP A 418 -16.46 19.84 24.60
N LEU A 419 -17.68 19.88 25.10
CA LEU A 419 -18.90 19.89 24.29
C LEU A 419 -19.46 21.29 24.23
N ARG A 420 -19.65 21.83 23.03
CA ARG A 420 -20.13 23.19 22.78
C ARG A 420 -21.27 23.23 21.77
N PRO A 421 -22.10 24.26 21.76
CA PRO A 421 -23.15 24.43 20.76
C PRO A 421 -22.61 24.51 19.33
N ALA A 422 -23.35 23.94 18.38
CA ALA A 422 -22.99 24.04 16.95
C ALA A 422 -23.27 25.46 16.39
N VAL A 423 -24.17 26.19 16.99
CA VAL A 423 -24.43 27.59 16.62
C VAL A 423 -23.21 28.46 16.97
N GLY A 424 -22.63 29.12 15.96
CA GLY A 424 -21.42 29.92 16.13
C GLY A 424 -20.12 29.10 16.22
N GLN A 425 -20.16 27.82 15.86
CA GLN A 425 -19.03 26.89 15.97
C GLN A 425 -17.75 27.36 15.25
N VAL A 426 -17.87 28.07 14.11
CA VAL A 426 -16.73 28.57 13.35
C VAL A 426 -15.98 29.65 14.10
N ASP A 427 -16.68 30.65 14.60
CA ASP A 427 -16.08 31.78 15.35
C ASP A 427 -15.47 31.30 16.67
N ASP A 428 -16.15 30.38 17.36
CA ASP A 428 -15.64 29.75 18.58
C ASP A 428 -14.39 28.94 18.29
N ALA A 429 -14.38 28.11 17.22
CA ALA A 429 -13.21 27.33 16.81
C ALA A 429 -12.02 28.25 16.49
N VAL A 430 -12.20 29.33 15.75
CA VAL A 430 -11.12 30.30 15.45
C VAL A 430 -10.55 30.91 16.74
N SER A 431 -11.41 31.25 17.72
CA SER A 431 -10.97 31.80 19.01
C SER A 431 -10.11 30.80 19.81
N GLU A 432 -10.39 29.51 19.71
CA GLU A 432 -9.65 28.41 20.38
C GLU A 432 -8.39 28.01 19.62
N ILE A 433 -8.38 28.12 18.29
CA ILE A 433 -7.25 27.79 17.44
C ILE A 433 -6.09 28.77 17.66
N ARG A 434 -6.36 30.07 17.70
CA ARG A 434 -5.33 31.12 17.81
C ARG A 434 -4.35 30.92 18.98
N PRO A 435 -4.79 30.72 20.22
CA PRO A 435 -3.87 30.51 21.33
C PRO A 435 -3.03 29.22 21.23
N VAL A 436 -3.54 28.20 20.48
CA VAL A 436 -2.80 26.95 20.25
C VAL A 436 -1.71 27.15 19.22
N VAL A 437 -2.02 27.85 18.12
CA VAL A 437 -1.08 28.20 17.06
C VAL A 437 0.03 29.13 17.59
N GLU A 438 -0.30 30.13 18.41
CA GLU A 438 0.67 31.02 19.04
C GLU A 438 1.69 30.28 19.91
N ARG A 439 1.31 29.15 20.48
CA ARG A 439 2.22 28.27 21.24
C ARG A 439 3.06 27.31 20.37
N GLY A 440 2.89 27.39 19.04
CA GLY A 440 3.61 26.54 18.07
C GLY A 440 3.06 25.11 17.95
N ALA A 441 1.87 24.83 18.51
CA ALA A 441 1.21 23.53 18.37
C ALA A 441 0.32 23.46 17.10
N ARG A 442 -0.09 22.25 16.72
CA ARG A 442 -0.88 22.00 15.51
C ARG A 442 -2.33 21.70 15.84
N VAL A 443 -3.21 22.02 14.90
CA VAL A 443 -4.67 21.86 15.04
C VAL A 443 -5.23 21.06 13.88
N LEU A 444 -6.16 20.14 14.20
CA LEU A 444 -6.99 19.47 13.20
C LEU A 444 -8.43 19.94 13.31
N VAL A 445 -9.08 20.22 12.17
CA VAL A 445 -10.50 20.56 12.12
C VAL A 445 -11.21 19.61 11.16
N THR A 446 -12.28 18.96 11.63
CA THR A 446 -13.05 18.04 10.78
C THR A 446 -14.40 18.61 10.41
N THR A 447 -14.71 18.58 9.10
CA THR A 447 -15.96 19.05 8.49
C THR A 447 -16.74 17.88 7.88
N LEU A 448 -17.96 18.12 7.39
CA LEU A 448 -18.79 17.09 6.74
C LEU A 448 -18.71 17.10 5.21
N THR A 449 -18.34 18.22 4.59
CA THR A 449 -18.31 18.37 3.13
C THR A 449 -17.02 19.01 2.65
N LYS A 450 -16.65 18.75 1.38
CA LYS A 450 -15.49 19.35 0.71
C LYS A 450 -15.60 20.88 0.73
N ARG A 451 -16.75 21.40 0.29
CA ARG A 451 -17.00 22.81 0.25
C ARG A 451 -16.80 23.49 1.60
N MET A 452 -17.35 22.89 2.68
CA MET A 452 -17.15 23.42 4.02
C MET A 452 -15.68 23.42 4.45
N ALA A 453 -14.89 22.42 4.02
CA ALA A 453 -13.45 22.39 4.31
C ALA A 453 -12.71 23.50 3.55
N GLU A 454 -13.06 23.72 2.29
CA GLU A 454 -12.48 24.78 1.45
C GLU A 454 -12.83 26.16 1.99
N ASP A 455 -14.14 26.45 2.19
CA ASP A 455 -14.64 27.72 2.71
C ASP A 455 -14.02 28.06 4.11
N LEU A 456 -13.91 27.05 4.99
CA LEU A 456 -13.30 27.25 6.31
C LEU A 456 -11.79 27.51 6.21
N THR A 457 -11.08 26.84 5.29
CA THR A 457 -9.65 27.06 5.09
C THR A 457 -9.38 28.48 4.59
N GLU A 458 -10.18 28.95 3.62
CA GLU A 458 -10.11 30.33 3.13
C GLU A 458 -10.34 31.33 4.26
N TYR A 459 -11.40 31.17 5.05
CA TYR A 459 -11.71 31.99 6.18
C TYR A 459 -10.60 32.04 7.25
N LEU A 460 -10.00 30.88 7.58
CA LEU A 460 -8.86 30.83 8.50
C LEU A 460 -7.67 31.62 7.97
N ASN A 461 -7.33 31.48 6.70
CA ASN A 461 -6.23 32.21 6.08
C ASN A 461 -6.50 33.72 6.05
N GLU A 462 -7.72 34.14 5.73
CA GLU A 462 -8.13 35.56 5.79
C GLU A 462 -8.01 36.13 7.20
N THR A 463 -8.24 35.35 8.24
CA THR A 463 -8.09 35.76 9.65
C THR A 463 -6.66 35.65 10.18
N GLY A 464 -5.67 35.32 9.31
CA GLY A 464 -4.23 35.26 9.64
C GLY A 464 -3.77 33.96 10.28
N VAL A 465 -4.57 32.90 10.19
CA VAL A 465 -4.18 31.54 10.62
C VAL A 465 -3.80 30.71 9.40
N HIS A 466 -2.55 30.24 9.33
CA HIS A 466 -2.10 29.43 8.19
C HIS A 466 -2.76 28.06 8.18
N ALA A 467 -3.73 27.87 7.29
CA ALA A 467 -4.49 26.64 7.16
C ALA A 467 -4.36 26.03 5.77
N ARG A 468 -4.40 24.69 5.70
CA ARG A 468 -4.57 23.92 4.47
C ARG A 468 -5.69 22.91 4.63
N TYR A 469 -6.33 22.52 3.52
CA TYR A 469 -7.36 21.48 3.53
C TYR A 469 -6.88 20.17 2.91
N LEU A 470 -7.49 19.08 3.34
CA LEU A 470 -7.23 17.73 2.84
C LEU A 470 -8.56 17.05 2.51
N HIS A 471 -8.71 16.61 1.26
CA HIS A 471 -9.87 15.82 0.81
C HIS A 471 -9.47 14.54 0.05
N SER A 472 -10.47 13.78 -0.41
CA SER A 472 -10.28 12.46 -1.03
C SER A 472 -9.52 12.48 -2.37
N ASP A 473 -9.49 13.61 -3.04
CA ASP A 473 -8.94 13.75 -4.39
C ASP A 473 -7.45 14.15 -4.37
N VAL A 474 -6.90 14.42 -3.18
CA VAL A 474 -5.46 14.68 -2.99
C VAL A 474 -4.70 13.38 -3.15
N ASP A 475 -3.71 13.38 -4.04
CA ASP A 475 -2.83 12.24 -4.29
C ASP A 475 -2.08 11.77 -3.03
N THR A 476 -1.68 10.52 -3.01
CA THR A 476 -0.98 9.91 -1.86
C THR A 476 0.34 10.61 -1.54
N LEU A 477 1.09 11.03 -2.56
CA LEU A 477 2.35 11.76 -2.39
C LEU A 477 2.11 13.18 -1.85
N GLU A 478 1.15 13.91 -2.43
CA GLU A 478 0.76 15.23 -1.98
C GLU A 478 0.23 15.20 -0.53
N ARG A 479 -0.53 14.15 -0.18
CA ARG A 479 -0.98 13.93 1.19
C ARG A 479 0.18 13.75 2.17
N ALA A 480 1.19 12.95 1.80
CA ALA A 480 2.37 12.76 2.63
C ALA A 480 3.15 14.06 2.82
N ALA A 481 3.29 14.86 1.76
CA ALA A 481 3.91 16.19 1.82
C ALA A 481 3.13 17.14 2.74
N LEU A 482 1.80 17.21 2.62
CA LEU A 482 0.94 18.05 3.49
C LEU A 482 1.11 17.68 4.97
N LEU A 483 1.17 16.39 5.30
CA LEU A 483 1.34 15.94 6.69
C LEU A 483 2.74 16.27 7.22
N ARG A 484 3.76 16.13 6.40
CA ARG A 484 5.13 16.54 6.73
C ARG A 484 5.20 18.06 6.97
N ASP A 485 4.62 18.84 6.09
CA ASP A 485 4.59 20.30 6.18
C ASP A 485 3.86 20.78 7.45
N LEU A 486 2.75 20.12 7.83
CA LEU A 486 2.06 20.36 9.11
C LEU A 486 3.00 20.11 10.30
N ARG A 487 3.71 18.98 10.30
CA ARG A 487 4.65 18.63 11.37
C ARG A 487 5.83 19.59 11.45
N LEU A 488 6.36 20.00 10.29
CA LEU A 488 7.44 21.00 10.20
C LEU A 488 7.00 22.43 10.55
N GLY A 489 5.68 22.69 10.61
CA GLY A 489 5.15 24.01 10.93
C GLY A 489 5.12 24.97 9.75
N GLN A 490 5.10 24.48 8.53
CA GLN A 490 4.89 25.29 7.35
C GLN A 490 3.47 25.90 7.32
N PHE A 491 2.54 25.25 8.01
CA PHE A 491 1.20 25.75 8.32
C PHE A 491 0.73 25.13 9.65
N ASP A 492 -0.33 25.66 10.24
CA ASP A 492 -0.71 25.39 11.63
C ASP A 492 -1.98 24.56 11.77
N VAL A 493 -2.91 24.69 10.82
CA VAL A 493 -4.23 24.06 10.86
C VAL A 493 -4.46 23.20 9.64
N LEU A 494 -4.79 21.93 9.85
CA LEU A 494 -5.25 21.05 8.79
C LEU A 494 -6.77 20.85 8.90
N VAL A 495 -7.48 21.27 7.86
CA VAL A 495 -8.93 21.09 7.74
C VAL A 495 -9.25 19.92 6.82
N GLY A 496 -10.21 19.08 7.16
CA GLY A 496 -10.59 17.99 6.27
C GLY A 496 -11.87 17.28 6.65
N ILE A 497 -12.39 16.49 5.69
CA ILE A 497 -13.62 15.72 5.88
C ILE A 497 -13.33 14.44 6.64
N ASN A 498 -12.34 13.70 6.18
CA ASN A 498 -11.93 12.41 6.73
C ASN A 498 -10.42 12.43 6.98
N LEU A 499 -10.01 13.16 8.02
CA LEU A 499 -8.63 13.20 8.50
C LEU A 499 -8.21 11.89 9.19
N LEU A 500 -9.12 10.91 9.19
CA LEU A 500 -9.08 9.70 10.01
C LEU A 500 -8.46 8.51 9.31
N ARG A 501 -7.96 8.66 8.08
CA ARG A 501 -7.33 7.51 7.47
C ARG A 501 -6.18 7.07 8.36
N GLU A 502 -6.16 5.78 8.63
CA GLU A 502 -5.26 5.08 9.53
C GLU A 502 -3.79 5.39 9.17
N GLY A 503 -2.92 5.38 10.16
CA GLY A 503 -1.48 5.65 9.96
C GLY A 503 -1.02 7.08 10.20
N LEU A 504 -1.90 8.03 10.61
CA LEU A 504 -1.49 9.37 10.99
C LEU A 504 -0.95 9.41 12.43
N ASP A 505 0.33 9.66 12.56
CA ASP A 505 1.02 9.86 13.83
C ASP A 505 1.52 11.31 13.94
N LEU A 506 0.72 12.15 14.60
CA LEU A 506 0.94 13.60 14.70
C LEU A 506 1.04 14.02 16.17
N PRO A 507 2.18 13.81 16.83
CA PRO A 507 2.37 14.21 18.24
C PRO A 507 2.31 15.72 18.47
N GLU A 508 2.47 16.52 17.44
CA GLU A 508 2.41 17.98 17.47
C GLU A 508 0.95 18.52 17.58
N VAL A 509 -0.06 17.65 17.34
CA VAL A 509 -1.46 18.04 17.41
C VAL A 509 -1.92 18.16 18.86
N GLN A 510 -2.27 19.38 19.27
CA GLN A 510 -2.78 19.70 20.61
C GLN A 510 -4.30 19.87 20.66
N LEU A 511 -4.90 20.38 19.58
CA LEU A 511 -6.33 20.62 19.49
C LEU A 511 -6.96 19.91 18.30
N VAL A 512 -8.12 19.27 18.54
CA VAL A 512 -8.97 18.76 17.48
C VAL A 512 -10.36 19.38 17.61
N CYS A 513 -10.84 20.03 16.55
CA CYS A 513 -12.19 20.57 16.47
C CYS A 513 -13.06 19.67 15.57
N ILE A 514 -14.15 19.17 16.11
CA ILE A 514 -15.11 18.35 15.37
C ILE A 514 -16.39 19.16 15.19
N LEU A 515 -16.56 19.74 13.98
CA LEU A 515 -17.74 20.51 13.64
C LEU A 515 -18.91 19.58 13.35
N ASP A 516 -20.14 20.02 13.68
CA ASP A 516 -21.37 19.26 13.48
C ASP A 516 -21.26 17.79 13.98
N ALA A 517 -20.80 17.64 15.22
CA ALA A 517 -20.55 16.31 15.80
C ALA A 517 -21.84 15.49 16.04
N ASP A 518 -23.01 16.15 16.04
CA ASP A 518 -24.33 15.55 16.19
C ASP A 518 -25.03 15.17 14.89
N LYS A 519 -24.40 15.41 13.73
CA LYS A 519 -24.94 15.01 12.43
C LYS A 519 -24.63 13.54 12.17
N GLU A 520 -25.50 12.66 12.66
CA GLU A 520 -25.32 11.20 12.51
C GLU A 520 -25.07 10.77 11.06
N GLY A 521 -24.11 9.87 10.88
CA GLY A 521 -23.70 9.33 9.61
C GLY A 521 -22.34 8.65 9.71
N PHE A 522 -21.84 8.15 8.59
CA PHE A 522 -20.55 7.44 8.54
C PHE A 522 -19.39 8.23 9.17
N LEU A 523 -19.33 9.56 8.94
CA LEU A 523 -18.27 10.44 9.46
C LEU A 523 -18.43 10.82 10.94
N ARG A 524 -19.57 10.57 11.54
CA ARG A 524 -19.89 10.88 12.94
C ARG A 524 -20.43 9.67 13.69
N SER A 525 -20.13 8.47 13.20
CA SER A 525 -20.37 7.22 13.94
C SER A 525 -19.49 7.17 15.20
N ARG A 526 -19.88 6.37 16.20
CA ARG A 526 -19.09 6.12 17.40
C ARG A 526 -17.60 5.85 17.09
N ARG A 527 -17.34 4.96 16.13
CA ARG A 527 -15.96 4.59 15.72
C ARG A 527 -15.21 5.78 15.16
N SER A 528 -15.83 6.51 14.25
CA SER A 528 -15.24 7.69 13.62
C SER A 528 -14.90 8.79 14.63
N LEU A 529 -15.80 9.04 15.58
CA LEU A 529 -15.58 10.00 16.66
C LEU A 529 -14.42 9.58 17.58
N ILE A 530 -14.37 8.32 18.04
CA ILE A 530 -13.29 7.83 18.89
C ILE A 530 -11.93 7.94 18.18
N GLN A 531 -11.86 7.62 16.90
CA GLN A 531 -10.63 7.74 16.12
C GLN A 531 -10.16 9.18 15.95
N THR A 532 -11.09 10.10 15.67
CA THR A 532 -10.80 11.53 15.56
C THR A 532 -10.32 12.09 16.89
N ILE A 533 -11.02 11.79 17.96
CA ILE A 533 -10.65 12.15 19.33
C ILE A 533 -9.23 11.65 19.65
N GLY A 534 -8.94 10.41 19.28
CA GLY A 534 -7.64 9.77 19.48
C GLY A 534 -6.46 10.47 18.77
N ARG A 535 -6.67 11.36 17.81
CA ARG A 535 -5.57 12.11 17.16
C ARG A 535 -4.88 13.09 18.11
N ALA A 536 -5.57 13.59 19.13
CA ALA A 536 -4.96 14.45 20.16
C ALA A 536 -4.35 13.68 21.32
N SER A 537 -4.43 12.33 21.37
CA SER A 537 -3.98 11.52 22.52
C SER A 537 -2.44 11.37 22.63
N ARG A 538 -1.68 11.86 21.66
CA ARG A 538 -0.20 11.80 21.67
C ARG A 538 0.46 13.06 22.24
N ASN A 539 -0.35 14.07 22.53
CA ASN A 539 0.09 15.28 23.17
C ASN A 539 -0.40 15.31 24.64
N ALA A 540 0.48 15.60 25.58
CA ALA A 540 0.14 15.63 27.01
C ALA A 540 -0.92 16.72 27.34
N GLN A 541 -1.04 17.74 26.48
CA GLN A 541 -2.02 18.82 26.59
C GLN A 541 -3.17 18.66 25.56
N GLY A 542 -3.35 17.43 25.04
CA GLY A 542 -4.36 17.12 24.03
C GLY A 542 -5.78 17.48 24.47
N ARG A 543 -6.51 18.22 23.63
CA ARG A 543 -7.89 18.63 23.86
C ARG A 543 -8.72 18.46 22.60
N VAL A 544 -10.00 18.12 22.77
CA VAL A 544 -10.94 17.98 21.65
C VAL A 544 -12.20 18.78 21.96
N ILE A 545 -12.64 19.60 21.01
CA ILE A 545 -13.90 20.35 21.07
C ILE A 545 -14.88 19.68 20.11
N LEU A 546 -16.02 19.28 20.66
CA LEU A 546 -17.13 18.67 19.95
C LEU A 546 -18.25 19.71 19.82
N TYR A 547 -18.56 20.15 18.61
CA TYR A 547 -19.66 21.10 18.39
C TYR A 547 -20.93 20.34 18.06
N ALA A 548 -21.91 20.41 18.94
CA ALA A 548 -23.17 19.65 18.85
C ALA A 548 -24.30 20.37 19.60
N ASP A 549 -25.46 20.46 18.97
CA ASP A 549 -26.69 20.96 19.59
C ASP A 549 -27.51 19.86 20.26
N LYS A 550 -27.28 18.61 19.84
CA LYS A 550 -27.98 17.42 20.36
C LYS A 550 -26.99 16.33 20.77
N MET A 551 -27.28 15.66 21.88
CA MET A 551 -26.53 14.48 22.31
C MET A 551 -27.08 13.25 21.58
N THR A 552 -26.40 12.80 20.52
CA THR A 552 -26.75 11.56 19.82
C THR A 552 -26.16 10.34 20.54
N ASP A 553 -26.65 9.15 20.25
CA ASP A 553 -26.14 7.93 20.88
C ASP A 553 -24.67 7.66 20.52
N SER A 554 -24.31 7.85 19.24
CA SER A 554 -22.91 7.77 18.78
C SER A 554 -21.98 8.72 19.52
N LEU A 555 -22.43 9.95 19.74
CA LEU A 555 -21.65 10.98 20.47
C LEU A 555 -21.50 10.64 21.95
N ARG A 556 -22.61 10.20 22.61
CA ARG A 556 -22.60 9.77 24.00
C ARG A 556 -21.64 8.62 24.23
N GLU A 557 -21.75 7.57 23.43
CA GLU A 557 -20.89 6.40 23.55
C GLU A 557 -19.40 6.74 23.30
N ALA A 558 -19.10 7.62 22.36
CA ALA A 558 -17.73 8.06 22.11
C ALA A 558 -17.15 8.86 23.29
N ILE A 559 -17.94 9.75 23.89
CA ILE A 559 -17.54 10.52 25.07
C ILE A 559 -17.33 9.61 26.28
N ASP A 560 -18.27 8.71 26.54
CA ASP A 560 -18.22 7.80 27.70
C ASP A 560 -17.01 6.85 27.59
N GLU A 561 -16.77 6.29 26.41
CA GLU A 561 -15.60 5.42 26.20
C GLU A 561 -14.28 6.18 26.33
N THR A 562 -14.19 7.40 25.81
CA THR A 562 -12.98 8.22 25.96
C THR A 562 -12.72 8.56 27.43
N ARG A 563 -13.76 8.89 28.18
CA ARG A 563 -13.66 9.15 29.62
C ARG A 563 -13.25 7.91 30.40
N ARG A 564 -13.83 6.74 30.08
CA ARG A 564 -13.45 5.44 30.67
C ARG A 564 -11.96 5.17 30.46
N ARG A 565 -11.48 5.26 29.24
CA ARG A 565 -10.06 5.05 28.88
C ARG A 565 -9.15 6.01 29.64
N ARG A 566 -9.53 7.28 29.70
CA ARG A 566 -8.78 8.28 30.44
C ARG A 566 -8.69 7.96 31.93
N SER A 567 -9.80 7.60 32.57
CA SER A 567 -9.83 7.26 34.01
C SER A 567 -8.97 6.02 34.33
N VAL A 568 -8.98 5.00 33.46
CA VAL A 568 -8.12 3.81 33.61
C VAL A 568 -6.65 4.19 33.55
N GLN A 569 -6.26 5.02 32.58
CA GLN A 569 -4.87 5.49 32.45
C GLN A 569 -4.44 6.40 33.62
N GLU A 570 -5.32 7.30 34.11
CA GLU A 570 -5.05 8.15 35.27
C GLU A 570 -4.82 7.34 36.53
N ALA A 571 -5.66 6.32 36.78
CA ALA A 571 -5.48 5.40 37.91
C ALA A 571 -4.15 4.64 37.84
N TYR A 572 -3.80 4.13 36.65
CA TYR A 572 -2.51 3.46 36.42
C TYR A 572 -1.33 4.38 36.66
N ASN A 573 -1.37 5.61 36.11
CA ASN A 573 -0.33 6.60 36.30
C ASN A 573 -0.12 6.97 37.78
N ALA A 574 -1.22 7.14 38.52
CA ALA A 574 -1.16 7.44 39.95
C ALA A 574 -0.53 6.28 40.76
N GLN A 575 -0.90 5.04 40.45
CA GLN A 575 -0.36 3.84 41.10
C GLN A 575 1.14 3.66 40.83
N HIS A 576 1.59 3.96 39.61
CA HIS A 576 2.97 3.73 39.17
C HIS A 576 3.84 4.99 39.19
N HIS A 577 3.31 6.12 39.68
CA HIS A 577 4.01 7.42 39.73
C HIS A 577 4.53 7.91 38.37
N ILE A 578 3.75 7.66 37.30
CA ILE A 578 4.10 8.03 35.92
C ILE A 578 3.60 9.45 35.63
N THR A 579 4.48 10.32 35.17
CA THR A 579 4.12 11.64 34.64
C THR A 579 4.01 11.58 33.12
N PRO A 580 2.85 11.91 32.53
CA PRO A 580 2.66 11.91 31.06
C PRO A 580 3.68 12.82 30.37
N LYS A 581 4.33 12.32 29.31
CA LYS A 581 5.24 13.10 28.47
C LYS A 581 4.84 13.00 27.01
N THR A 582 4.78 14.15 26.33
CA THR A 582 4.53 14.19 24.88
C THR A 582 5.63 13.41 24.15
N ILE A 583 5.23 12.60 23.18
CA ILE A 583 6.15 11.82 22.35
C ILE A 583 6.84 12.78 21.37
N VAL A 584 8.17 12.73 21.31
CA VAL A 584 8.97 13.41 20.29
C VAL A 584 9.42 12.35 19.29
N LYS A 585 8.94 12.44 18.05
CA LYS A 585 9.39 11.57 16.95
C LYS A 585 10.12 12.39 15.91
N ASN A 586 11.25 11.88 15.45
CA ASN A 586 11.93 12.44 14.28
C ASN A 586 10.99 12.45 13.09
N ILE A 587 10.97 13.54 12.35
CA ILE A 587 10.21 13.65 11.09
C ILE A 587 11.05 12.94 10.04
N GLN A 588 10.76 11.66 9.83
CA GLN A 588 11.42 10.88 8.78
C GLN A 588 10.71 11.15 7.45
N ASN A 589 11.46 11.28 6.38
CA ASN A 589 10.90 11.26 5.04
C ASN A 589 10.35 9.86 4.78
N LEU A 590 9.06 9.73 4.54
CA LEU A 590 8.44 8.47 4.09
C LEU A 590 9.07 7.95 2.79
N GLU A 591 9.69 8.83 2.02
CA GLU A 591 10.45 8.52 0.80
C GLU A 591 11.77 7.77 1.08
N GLU A 592 12.34 7.87 2.27
CA GLU A 592 13.59 7.17 2.65
C GLU A 592 13.35 5.69 2.99
N HIS A 593 12.11 5.27 3.15
CA HIS A 593 11.76 3.87 3.47
C HIS A 593 11.25 3.08 2.26
N ILE A 594 11.03 3.76 1.13
CA ILE A 594 10.97 3.14 -0.19
C ILE A 594 12.42 3.17 -0.70
N PRO A 595 13.08 2.02 -0.91
CA PRO A 595 14.48 2.03 -1.35
C PRO A 595 14.65 2.91 -2.59
N ASN A 596 15.47 3.92 -2.44
CA ASN A 596 16.13 4.77 -3.41
C ASN A 596 15.40 5.08 -4.72
N ARG A 597 14.67 6.20 -4.76
CA ARG A 597 14.93 7.17 -5.81
C ARG A 597 15.96 8.16 -5.26
N GLN A 598 17.22 8.04 -5.65
CA GLN A 598 18.05 9.23 -5.78
C GLN A 598 17.30 10.09 -6.81
N PRO A 599 16.81 11.30 -6.47
CA PRO A 599 16.33 12.20 -7.49
C PRO A 599 17.51 12.41 -8.43
N ASP A 600 17.28 12.19 -9.73
CA ASP A 600 18.30 12.53 -10.74
C ASP A 600 18.85 13.91 -10.38
N GLU A 601 20.18 14.04 -10.32
CA GLU A 601 20.84 15.32 -10.01
C GLU A 601 20.30 16.46 -10.89
N GLU A 602 19.82 16.13 -12.07
CA GLU A 602 19.14 17.02 -13.00
C GLU A 602 17.72 17.45 -12.58
N GLN A 603 16.95 16.60 -11.86
CA GLN A 603 15.64 17.00 -11.31
C GLN A 603 15.80 17.90 -10.08
N LEU A 604 16.84 17.68 -9.27
CA LEU A 604 17.23 18.59 -8.19
C LEU A 604 17.67 19.96 -8.73
N ALA A 605 18.39 19.98 -9.85
CA ALA A 605 18.75 21.23 -10.51
C ALA A 605 17.51 22.01 -10.99
N ASP A 606 16.52 21.33 -11.57
CA ASP A 606 15.26 21.95 -12.04
C ASP A 606 14.40 22.50 -10.88
N THR A 607 14.48 21.92 -9.67
CA THR A 607 13.78 22.43 -8.48
C THR A 607 14.43 23.69 -7.88
N GLN A 608 15.71 23.91 -8.11
CA GLN A 608 16.47 25.06 -7.60
C GLN A 608 16.55 26.24 -8.58
N ILE A 609 15.99 26.10 -9.78
CA ILE A 609 16.03 27.14 -10.81
C ILE A 609 15.21 28.37 -10.37
N SER A 610 15.81 29.57 -10.51
CA SER A 610 15.13 30.84 -10.30
C SER A 610 13.93 30.99 -11.23
N HIS A 611 12.85 31.61 -10.75
CA HIS A 611 11.61 31.80 -11.52
C HIS A 611 11.85 32.48 -12.89
N ASN A 612 12.80 33.40 -12.96
CA ASN A 612 13.17 34.11 -14.19
C ASN A 612 13.85 33.19 -15.25
N ASP A 613 14.46 32.08 -14.82
CA ASP A 613 15.18 31.18 -15.68
C ASP A 613 14.33 29.98 -16.15
N ILE A 614 13.14 29.78 -15.55
CA ILE A 614 12.23 28.67 -15.89
C ILE A 614 11.83 28.69 -17.39
N PRO A 615 11.48 29.83 -18.03
CA PRO A 615 11.12 29.84 -19.43
C PRO A 615 12.29 29.37 -20.36
N ALA A 616 13.52 29.79 -20.09
CA ALA A 616 14.68 29.38 -20.83
C ALA A 616 14.95 27.87 -20.69
N ARG A 617 14.80 27.36 -19.51
CA ARG A 617 14.95 25.90 -19.22
C ARG A 617 13.88 25.06 -19.92
N ILE A 618 12.64 25.54 -19.98
CA ILE A 618 11.54 24.86 -20.71
C ILE A 618 11.86 24.81 -22.21
N GLU A 619 12.43 25.87 -22.79
CA GLU A 619 12.83 25.88 -24.21
C GLU A 619 13.97 24.89 -24.50
N GLU A 620 14.96 24.81 -23.62
CA GLU A 620 16.08 23.88 -23.70
C GLU A 620 15.58 22.43 -23.65
N LEU A 621 14.82 22.06 -22.61
CA LEU A 621 14.23 20.71 -22.45
C LEU A 621 13.28 20.36 -23.61
N THR A 622 12.56 21.33 -24.18
CA THR A 622 11.69 21.12 -25.35
C THR A 622 12.49 20.76 -26.58
N ARG A 623 13.68 21.36 -26.75
CA ARG A 623 14.57 21.03 -27.84
C ARG A 623 15.17 19.64 -27.68
N GLU A 624 15.65 19.31 -26.49
CA GLU A 624 16.20 17.99 -26.16
C GLU A 624 15.12 16.88 -26.34
N MET A 625 13.89 17.11 -25.90
CA MET A 625 12.77 16.20 -26.11
C MET A 625 12.50 15.92 -27.59
N LYS A 626 12.52 16.96 -28.43
CA LYS A 626 12.33 16.80 -29.88
C LYS A 626 13.50 16.05 -30.53
N ASP A 627 14.70 16.24 -30.06
CA ASP A 627 15.89 15.56 -30.58
C ASP A 627 15.95 14.09 -30.09
N ALA A 628 15.51 13.79 -28.87
CA ALA A 628 15.30 12.42 -28.39
C ALA A 628 14.23 11.70 -29.24
N ALA A 629 13.09 12.35 -29.48
CA ALA A 629 12.02 11.79 -30.33
C ALA A 629 12.50 11.51 -31.78
N LYS A 630 13.33 12.37 -32.37
CA LYS A 630 13.91 12.12 -33.70
C LYS A 630 14.86 10.92 -33.72
N ARG A 631 15.54 10.65 -32.63
CA ARG A 631 16.41 9.48 -32.46
C ARG A 631 15.68 8.22 -32.07
N LEU A 632 14.33 8.27 -32.00
CA LEU A 632 13.43 7.19 -31.56
C LEU A 632 13.64 6.76 -30.10
N ASP A 633 14.26 7.62 -29.28
CA ASP A 633 14.42 7.47 -27.86
C ASP A 633 13.18 8.02 -27.16
N PHE A 634 12.10 7.24 -27.20
CA PHE A 634 10.79 7.66 -26.70
C PHE A 634 10.73 7.71 -25.17
N GLU A 635 11.55 6.94 -24.48
CA GLU A 635 11.61 6.94 -23.03
C GLU A 635 12.21 8.24 -22.49
N ASN A 636 13.34 8.63 -23.00
CA ASN A 636 13.97 9.90 -22.67
C ASN A 636 13.09 11.10 -23.10
N ALA A 637 12.44 11.01 -24.27
CA ALA A 637 11.48 12.04 -24.69
C ALA A 637 10.29 12.17 -23.74
N ALA A 638 9.79 11.06 -23.16
CA ALA A 638 8.71 11.08 -22.17
C ALA A 638 9.17 11.70 -20.84
N GLN A 639 10.35 11.36 -20.34
CA GLN A 639 10.92 11.95 -19.13
C GLN A 639 11.11 13.47 -19.28
N LEU A 640 11.65 13.93 -20.40
CA LEU A 640 11.81 15.35 -20.69
C LEU A 640 10.47 16.09 -20.79
N ARG A 641 9.43 15.44 -21.36
CA ARG A 641 8.07 15.99 -21.39
C ARG A 641 7.51 16.21 -19.98
N ASP A 642 7.69 15.25 -19.08
CA ASP A 642 7.17 15.30 -17.72
C ASP A 642 7.91 16.35 -16.87
N ARG A 643 9.22 16.54 -17.10
CA ARG A 643 10.02 17.65 -16.55
C ARG A 643 9.48 19.00 -17.01
N ILE A 644 9.21 19.16 -18.31
CA ILE A 644 8.62 20.38 -18.89
C ILE A 644 7.24 20.67 -18.27
N ALA A 645 6.40 19.67 -18.09
CA ALA A 645 5.08 19.82 -17.48
C ALA A 645 5.17 20.28 -16.01
N THR A 646 6.18 19.83 -15.27
CA THR A 646 6.44 20.23 -13.87
C THR A 646 6.90 21.68 -13.78
N LEU A 647 7.83 22.10 -14.66
CA LEU A 647 8.30 23.48 -14.71
C LEU A 647 7.20 24.46 -15.17
N ARG A 648 6.31 24.06 -16.09
CA ARG A 648 5.15 24.86 -16.51
C ARG A 648 4.14 25.05 -15.37
N ARG A 649 3.91 24.02 -14.56
CA ARG A 649 3.06 24.14 -13.36
C ARG A 649 3.65 25.12 -12.34
N LYS A 650 4.98 25.04 -12.11
CA LYS A 650 5.68 25.97 -11.22
C LYS A 650 5.58 27.43 -11.72
N LEU A 651 5.66 27.64 -13.04
CA LEU A 651 5.49 28.97 -13.66
C LEU A 651 4.04 29.49 -13.54
N ALA A 652 3.03 28.62 -13.60
CA ALA A 652 1.62 28.97 -13.55
C ALA A 652 1.11 29.28 -12.14
N THR A 653 1.67 28.66 -11.09
CA THR A 653 1.27 28.86 -9.70
C THR A 653 1.59 30.26 -9.16
N ASP A 654 2.57 30.97 -9.77
CA ASP A 654 2.96 32.32 -9.36
C ASP A 654 2.32 33.44 -10.21
N LEU A 655 1.44 33.11 -11.17
CA LEU A 655 0.73 34.07 -12.04
C LEU A 655 -0.69 34.41 -11.54
N THR A 656 -1.02 34.19 -10.28
CA THR A 656 -2.24 34.79 -9.70
C THR A 656 -2.00 36.29 -9.49
N PRO A 657 -2.76 37.17 -10.17
CA PRO A 657 -2.55 38.60 -10.03
C PRO A 657 -2.94 39.07 -8.64
N VAL A 658 -2.04 39.79 -7.95
CA VAL A 658 -2.34 40.61 -6.81
C VAL A 658 -3.43 41.62 -7.25
N PRO A 659 -4.59 41.71 -6.60
CA PRO A 659 -5.56 42.72 -6.94
C PRO A 659 -4.98 44.10 -6.63
N SER A 660 -4.90 44.94 -7.67
CA SER A 660 -4.51 46.35 -7.57
C SER A 660 -5.47 47.08 -6.64
N PRO A 661 -5.01 48.00 -5.76
CA PRO A 661 -5.88 48.78 -4.92
C PRO A 661 -6.72 49.70 -5.79
N MET A 662 -8.04 49.56 -5.70
CA MET A 662 -8.99 50.49 -6.34
C MET A 662 -8.72 51.92 -5.90
N GLY A 663 -8.31 52.75 -6.88
CA GLY A 663 -8.26 54.18 -6.75
C GLY A 663 -9.65 54.76 -6.45
N ARG A 664 -9.73 55.60 -5.44
CA ARG A 664 -10.88 56.46 -5.18
C ARG A 664 -11.15 57.33 -6.42
N GLY A 665 -12.28 57.13 -7.04
CA GLY A 665 -12.85 58.00 -8.05
C GLY A 665 -13.91 58.89 -7.39
N GLU A 666 -13.66 60.20 -7.45
CA GLU A 666 -14.51 61.27 -6.97
C GLU A 666 -15.84 61.39 -7.74
N HIS A 667 -16.77 61.98 -7.06
CA HIS A 667 -18.07 62.45 -7.50
C HIS A 667 -18.10 63.20 -8.83
N ALA A 668 -19.19 63.07 -9.55
CA ALA A 668 -20.01 64.19 -10.02
C ALA A 668 -21.32 63.72 -10.67
N SER A 669 -22.41 64.34 -10.14
CA SER A 669 -23.79 64.55 -10.61
C SER A 669 -24.68 63.34 -10.80
#